data_fb6eb6b302ee93c70becf084e7d232ee
#
_entry.id   fb6eb6b302ee93c70becf084e7d232ee
#
_cell.length_a   1.000
_cell.length_b   1.000
_cell.length_c   1.000
_cell.angle_alpha   90.00
_cell.angle_beta   90.00
_cell.angle_gamma   90.00
#
_symmetry.space_group_name_H-M   'P 1'
#
loop_
_entity.id
_entity.type
_entity.pdbx_description
1 polymer ?
#
loop_
_entity_poly.entity_id
_entity_poly.type
_entity_poly.pdbx_seq_one_letter_code
_entity_poly.pdbx_strand_id
1 'polypeptide(L)'
;MIQRGTNRMSLRALVVDDELGNPTAEGRAIRSLVEELQGRSIDVVEATSAEDGTSVVTSDSAIHAVLIDWTLGDDHDHKRAHTFLKFLRSRNDKIPIFLMAERGQATDIPIDVMEMVDEFVWTLEDTAAFVGGRVQASIRRYIDTMMPPLAAAMMRFNQDHAYSWHTPGHAGGTAFLKSPVGRVFFDYYGENLLRSDLSISVGSLGSLLDHSGPMGEHERYAARVFGADRTYSVTNGTSMSNRVIFMAAVGRDQIALCDRNCHKSIEHSLVMSGGIPNYLVPLRNRYGIIGPIPPARLTKEAIKASIKANSLATKDVDKRAVYAVVTNSTYDGLCYNAKRVQELLDPSVDRIHFDEAWYAYARFNPIYRDRHAMHGDPKDHKGPTIFATHSTHKLLAALSQASFLHIRDGRSPIPHSRFNESFMMQASTSPLYPIIVSNDVTAAMMDGPGGLTLTNETIEEAIAFRQSVGRVHRQFAKKGEWFFKTWNAETVKVRGKGKAGKKVRFEDASPAQLATDPQCWVLHPGETWHGFTDLEPDYCMLDPIKCSIVTPGVADKGGLDKRGIPATLVTQYLHYRGVEVEKTTDFTILVLFSMGITKGRWGTLLNALLEFKRDYDRNAPIAEVLPGLVKDHPSVYGKLGLHELADQMFDQLKTARQTHWLAQAFSTLPDLAMSPSEAYQHLVRDEIEHVPLEKLAGRILATSVVPYPPGIPMLMPGESTGADDGPYLGYLRALWAWDQRFPGFGHDTHGIETRDGVQYIQCLKADAGG
;
A
#
# COMPACT_ATOMS: atom_id res chain seq x y z
N MET A 1 -14.29 -30.35 33.75
CA MET A 1 -13.96 -30.76 32.34
C MET A 1 -14.34 -29.61 31.45
N ILE A 2 -13.40 -28.73 31.18
CA ILE A 2 -13.58 -27.64 30.20
C ILE A 2 -13.20 -28.27 28.86
N GLN A 3 -14.17 -28.41 27.96
CA GLN A 3 -13.91 -28.76 26.58
C GLN A 3 -12.98 -27.68 25.99
N ARG A 4 -11.72 -28.05 25.82
CA ARG A 4 -10.77 -27.25 24.99
C ARG A 4 -11.30 -27.33 23.57
N GLY A 5 -11.94 -26.26 23.11
CA GLY A 5 -12.23 -26.04 21.71
C GLY A 5 -10.91 -25.95 20.96
N THR A 6 -10.37 -27.08 20.55
CA THR A 6 -9.29 -27.09 19.58
C THR A 6 -9.88 -26.62 18.28
N ASN A 7 -9.59 -25.39 17.88
CA ASN A 7 -9.71 -24.95 16.50
C ASN A 7 -8.66 -25.73 15.71
N ARG A 8 -8.92 -27.05 15.45
CA ARG A 8 -8.11 -27.85 14.57
C ARG A 8 -8.36 -27.29 13.18
N MET A 9 -7.32 -26.87 12.51
CA MET A 9 -7.34 -26.53 11.10
C MET A 9 -8.02 -27.69 10.37
N SER A 10 -9.16 -27.46 9.75
CA SER A 10 -9.84 -28.47 8.93
C SER A 10 -8.96 -28.74 7.73
N LEU A 11 -8.54 -29.99 7.56
CA LEU A 11 -7.81 -30.42 6.37
C LEU A 11 -8.81 -30.49 5.23
N ARG A 12 -8.46 -29.97 4.05
CA ARG A 12 -9.34 -29.96 2.89
C ARG A 12 -8.68 -30.53 1.66
N ALA A 13 -9.41 -31.35 0.90
CA ALA A 13 -9.00 -31.86 -0.39
C ALA A 13 -10.07 -31.57 -1.45
N LEU A 14 -9.63 -31.21 -2.66
CA LEU A 14 -10.48 -31.11 -3.83
C LEU A 14 -10.36 -32.40 -4.64
N VAL A 15 -11.48 -33.03 -4.95
CA VAL A 15 -11.57 -34.18 -5.86
C VAL A 15 -12.28 -33.73 -7.14
N VAL A 16 -11.58 -33.81 -8.27
CA VAL A 16 -12.09 -33.42 -9.60
C VAL A 16 -12.22 -34.67 -10.46
N ASP A 17 -13.45 -35.14 -10.64
CA ASP A 17 -13.72 -36.41 -11.33
C ASP A 17 -15.16 -36.44 -11.82
N ASP A 18 -15.40 -36.69 -13.08
CA ASP A 18 -16.74 -36.68 -13.67
C ASP A 18 -17.52 -38.01 -13.43
N GLU A 19 -16.85 -39.04 -12.94
CA GLU A 19 -17.47 -40.32 -12.54
C GLU A 19 -18.03 -40.33 -11.10
N LEU A 20 -17.85 -39.26 -10.31
CA LEU A 20 -18.27 -39.14 -8.90
C LEU A 20 -19.76 -39.54 -8.68
N GLY A 21 -20.63 -39.15 -9.60
CA GLY A 21 -22.08 -39.45 -9.55
C GLY A 21 -22.49 -40.75 -10.22
N ASN A 22 -21.58 -41.46 -10.90
CA ASN A 22 -21.92 -42.57 -11.79
C ASN A 22 -21.88 -43.93 -11.08
N PRO A 23 -22.72 -44.89 -11.43
CA PRO A 23 -22.74 -46.24 -10.86
C PRO A 23 -21.68 -47.18 -11.48
N THR A 24 -20.63 -46.65 -12.06
CA THR A 24 -19.52 -47.37 -12.69
C THR A 24 -18.58 -47.96 -11.64
N ALA A 25 -17.60 -48.75 -12.04
CA ALA A 25 -16.56 -49.28 -11.15
C ALA A 25 -15.69 -48.11 -10.61
N GLU A 26 -15.32 -47.20 -11.49
CA GLU A 26 -14.56 -46.00 -11.15
C GLU A 26 -15.33 -45.11 -10.17
N GLY A 27 -16.58 -44.76 -10.47
CA GLY A 27 -17.42 -43.96 -9.58
C GLY A 27 -17.60 -44.55 -8.18
N ARG A 28 -17.61 -45.91 -8.06
CA ARG A 28 -17.60 -46.58 -6.74
C ARG A 28 -16.25 -46.44 -6.04
N ALA A 29 -15.14 -46.59 -6.77
CA ALA A 29 -13.79 -46.46 -6.21
C ALA A 29 -13.54 -45.02 -5.67
N ILE A 30 -13.94 -44.00 -6.46
CA ILE A 30 -13.81 -42.59 -6.06
C ILE A 30 -14.69 -42.26 -4.84
N ARG A 31 -15.96 -42.71 -4.81
CA ARG A 31 -16.79 -42.53 -3.60
C ARG A 31 -16.20 -43.19 -2.36
N SER A 32 -15.66 -44.41 -2.50
CA SER A 32 -14.99 -45.05 -1.37
C SER A 32 -13.75 -44.28 -0.90
N LEU A 33 -13.01 -43.64 -1.83
CA LEU A 33 -11.90 -42.76 -1.48
C LEU A 33 -12.38 -41.49 -0.77
N VAL A 34 -13.46 -40.86 -1.23
CA VAL A 34 -14.08 -39.69 -0.60
C VAL A 34 -14.52 -40.03 0.84
N GLU A 35 -15.22 -41.18 1.04
CA GLU A 35 -15.62 -41.64 2.38
C GLU A 35 -14.41 -41.90 3.29
N GLU A 36 -13.35 -42.45 2.78
CA GLU A 36 -12.09 -42.70 3.52
C GLU A 36 -11.42 -41.37 3.94
N LEU A 37 -11.34 -40.40 3.03
CA LEU A 37 -10.79 -39.05 3.31
C LEU A 37 -11.61 -38.35 4.40
N GLN A 38 -12.93 -38.39 4.32
CA GLN A 38 -13.84 -37.85 5.34
C GLN A 38 -13.67 -38.58 6.67
N GLY A 39 -13.53 -39.91 6.67
CA GLY A 39 -13.21 -40.71 7.85
C GLY A 39 -11.90 -40.34 8.52
N ARG A 40 -10.95 -39.75 7.78
CA ARG A 40 -9.68 -39.18 8.28
C ARG A 40 -9.76 -37.72 8.72
N SER A 41 -10.95 -37.17 8.81
CA SER A 41 -11.20 -35.77 9.13
C SER A 41 -10.63 -34.79 8.10
N ILE A 42 -10.68 -35.17 6.82
CA ILE A 42 -10.39 -34.32 5.68
C ILE A 42 -11.72 -33.94 5.03
N ASP A 43 -12.03 -32.64 5.00
CA ASP A 43 -13.19 -32.11 4.26
C ASP A 43 -12.93 -32.32 2.76
N VAL A 44 -13.85 -32.96 2.08
CA VAL A 44 -13.72 -33.15 0.63
C VAL A 44 -14.69 -32.22 -0.10
N VAL A 45 -14.10 -31.43 -1.02
CA VAL A 45 -14.86 -30.64 -1.99
C VAL A 45 -14.85 -31.41 -3.30
N GLU A 46 -16.03 -31.63 -3.86
CA GLU A 46 -16.22 -32.42 -5.08
C GLU A 46 -16.46 -31.48 -6.27
N ALA A 47 -15.86 -31.78 -7.40
CA ALA A 47 -16.07 -31.11 -8.67
C ALA A 47 -16.17 -32.15 -9.79
N THR A 48 -17.12 -31.99 -10.68
CA THR A 48 -17.37 -32.95 -11.77
C THR A 48 -16.79 -32.50 -13.11
N SER A 49 -16.07 -31.37 -13.13
CA SER A 49 -15.40 -30.85 -14.32
C SER A 49 -14.17 -30.01 -13.97
N ALA A 50 -13.29 -29.80 -14.94
CA ALA A 50 -12.14 -28.91 -14.81
C ALA A 50 -12.57 -27.45 -14.55
N GLU A 51 -13.69 -27.02 -15.11
CA GLU A 51 -14.27 -25.69 -14.92
C GLU A 51 -14.75 -25.49 -13.47
N ASP A 52 -15.44 -26.48 -12.91
CA ASP A 52 -15.89 -26.46 -11.52
C ASP A 52 -14.68 -26.48 -10.57
N GLY A 53 -13.69 -27.36 -10.83
CA GLY A 53 -12.44 -27.41 -10.09
C GLY A 53 -11.70 -26.07 -10.12
N THR A 54 -11.67 -25.39 -11.27
CA THR A 54 -11.08 -24.05 -11.42
C THR A 54 -11.84 -23.03 -10.58
N SER A 55 -13.17 -23.08 -10.57
CA SER A 55 -14.02 -22.21 -9.74
C SER A 55 -13.74 -22.40 -8.25
N VAL A 56 -13.66 -23.66 -7.79
CA VAL A 56 -13.36 -24.00 -6.39
C VAL A 56 -12.01 -23.44 -5.98
N VAL A 57 -10.93 -23.76 -6.73
CA VAL A 57 -9.56 -23.28 -6.40
C VAL A 57 -9.46 -21.75 -6.43
N THR A 58 -10.28 -21.10 -7.24
CA THR A 58 -10.29 -19.62 -7.31
C THR A 58 -11.00 -19.00 -6.11
N SER A 59 -12.04 -19.65 -5.60
CA SER A 59 -12.89 -19.11 -4.51
C SER A 59 -12.53 -19.64 -3.13
N ASP A 60 -11.83 -20.76 -3.03
CA ASP A 60 -11.48 -21.41 -1.76
C ASP A 60 -9.97 -21.65 -1.65
N SER A 61 -9.31 -20.79 -0.88
CA SER A 61 -7.88 -20.91 -0.58
C SER A 61 -7.54 -21.95 0.49
N ALA A 62 -8.54 -22.60 1.09
CA ALA A 62 -8.35 -23.61 2.13
C ALA A 62 -8.16 -25.03 1.58
N ILE A 63 -8.02 -25.20 0.27
CA ILE A 63 -7.69 -26.49 -0.36
C ILE A 63 -6.22 -26.79 -0.11
N HIS A 64 -5.93 -27.96 0.47
CA HIS A 64 -4.58 -28.39 0.86
C HIS A 64 -4.05 -29.55 0.00
N ALA A 65 -4.89 -30.20 -0.80
CA ALA A 65 -4.50 -31.18 -1.80
C ALA A 65 -5.55 -31.23 -2.92
N VAL A 66 -5.13 -31.62 -4.11
CA VAL A 66 -6.01 -31.82 -5.26
C VAL A 66 -5.81 -33.24 -5.81
N LEU A 67 -6.91 -33.97 -5.94
CA LEU A 67 -6.97 -35.25 -6.65
C LEU A 67 -7.72 -34.98 -7.95
N ILE A 68 -7.14 -35.32 -9.08
CA ILE A 68 -7.72 -35.04 -10.40
C ILE A 68 -7.68 -36.27 -11.26
N ASP A 69 -8.82 -36.59 -11.89
CA ASP A 69 -8.88 -37.61 -12.92
C ASP A 69 -8.20 -37.15 -14.22
N TRP A 70 -7.41 -38.06 -14.81
CA TRP A 70 -6.72 -37.78 -16.07
C TRP A 70 -7.67 -37.76 -17.28
N THR A 71 -8.78 -38.48 -17.21
CA THR A 71 -9.75 -38.66 -18.30
C THR A 71 -10.98 -37.75 -18.20
N LEU A 72 -10.89 -36.60 -17.56
CA LEU A 72 -12.01 -35.68 -17.34
C LEU A 72 -12.85 -35.42 -18.61
N GLY A 73 -14.09 -35.95 -18.61
CA GLY A 73 -15.05 -35.85 -19.70
C GLY A 73 -14.67 -36.66 -20.94
N ASP A 74 -15.43 -36.52 -22.01
CA ASP A 74 -15.21 -37.20 -23.30
C ASP A 74 -13.99 -36.64 -24.09
N ASP A 75 -12.99 -36.07 -23.41
CA ASP A 75 -11.83 -35.45 -24.05
C ASP A 75 -10.68 -36.46 -24.22
N HIS A 76 -10.71 -37.18 -25.32
CA HIS A 76 -9.65 -38.15 -25.68
C HIS A 76 -8.23 -37.54 -25.73
N ASP A 77 -8.09 -36.21 -25.80
CA ASP A 77 -6.80 -35.48 -25.82
C ASP A 77 -6.33 -35.06 -24.43
N HIS A 78 -7.08 -35.33 -23.36
CA HIS A 78 -6.79 -34.96 -21.95
C HIS A 78 -6.49 -33.46 -21.74
N LYS A 79 -6.96 -32.60 -22.65
CA LYS A 79 -6.65 -31.16 -22.63
C LYS A 79 -7.22 -30.47 -21.41
N ARG A 80 -8.39 -30.92 -20.91
CA ARG A 80 -9.07 -30.31 -19.76
C ARG A 80 -8.27 -30.54 -18.50
N ALA A 81 -7.86 -31.77 -18.20
CA ALA A 81 -7.00 -32.09 -17.06
C ALA A 81 -5.66 -31.35 -17.15
N HIS A 82 -5.01 -31.36 -18.33
CA HIS A 82 -3.76 -30.66 -18.57
C HIS A 82 -3.86 -29.12 -18.35
N THR A 83 -4.94 -28.51 -18.85
CA THR A 83 -5.19 -27.07 -18.66
C THR A 83 -5.41 -26.73 -17.19
N PHE A 84 -6.18 -27.56 -16.48
CA PHE A 84 -6.40 -27.38 -15.04
C PHE A 84 -5.12 -27.54 -14.22
N LEU A 85 -4.30 -28.52 -14.51
CA LEU A 85 -2.98 -28.70 -13.86
C LEU A 85 -2.07 -27.48 -14.04
N LYS A 86 -1.98 -26.95 -15.26
CA LYS A 86 -1.25 -25.69 -15.54
C LYS A 86 -1.81 -24.51 -14.77
N PHE A 87 -3.12 -24.41 -14.68
CA PHE A 87 -3.78 -23.39 -13.89
C PHE A 87 -3.44 -23.52 -12.40
N LEU A 88 -3.52 -24.72 -11.82
CA LEU A 88 -3.15 -24.96 -10.43
C LEU A 88 -1.70 -24.52 -10.13
N ARG A 89 -0.74 -25.00 -10.92
CA ARG A 89 0.68 -24.68 -10.73
C ARG A 89 0.99 -23.21 -10.95
N SER A 90 0.23 -22.52 -11.79
CA SER A 90 0.38 -21.06 -11.97
C SER A 90 -0.08 -20.23 -10.76
N ARG A 91 -0.91 -20.82 -9.88
CA ARG A 91 -1.39 -20.18 -8.64
C ARG A 91 -0.67 -20.66 -7.40
N ASN A 92 -0.34 -21.95 -7.36
CA ASN A 92 0.31 -22.61 -6.22
C ASN A 92 1.20 -23.73 -6.72
N ASP A 93 2.50 -23.51 -6.66
CA ASP A 93 3.53 -24.45 -7.11
C ASP A 93 3.82 -25.58 -6.11
N LYS A 94 3.27 -25.51 -4.89
CA LYS A 94 3.58 -26.41 -3.76
C LYS A 94 2.41 -27.31 -3.33
N ILE A 95 1.18 -27.00 -3.75
CA ILE A 95 0.01 -27.81 -3.36
C ILE A 95 0.18 -29.25 -3.87
N PRO A 96 -0.01 -30.29 -3.02
CA PRO A 96 0.06 -31.68 -3.45
C PRO A 96 -1.01 -31.99 -4.49
N ILE A 97 -0.62 -32.55 -5.62
CA ILE A 97 -1.50 -32.97 -6.70
C ILE A 97 -1.34 -34.49 -6.91
N PHE A 98 -2.47 -35.19 -6.80
CA PHE A 98 -2.60 -36.61 -7.06
C PHE A 98 -3.32 -36.79 -8.40
N LEU A 99 -2.64 -37.37 -9.38
CA LEU A 99 -3.24 -37.70 -10.65
C LEU A 99 -3.87 -39.11 -10.58
N MET A 100 -5.17 -39.20 -10.71
CA MET A 100 -5.92 -40.44 -10.75
C MET A 100 -6.02 -40.91 -12.20
N ALA A 101 -5.73 -42.16 -12.45
CA ALA A 101 -5.78 -42.74 -13.79
C ALA A 101 -5.93 -44.27 -13.73
N GLU A 102 -6.34 -44.89 -14.84
CA GLU A 102 -6.19 -46.32 -15.01
C GLU A 102 -4.73 -46.66 -15.39
N ARG A 103 -4.23 -47.81 -14.91
CA ARG A 103 -2.85 -48.25 -15.16
C ARG A 103 -2.53 -48.37 -16.66
N GLY A 104 -3.53 -48.73 -17.48
CA GLY A 104 -3.37 -48.82 -18.93
C GLY A 104 -3.03 -47.49 -19.61
N GLN A 105 -3.35 -46.34 -18.96
CA GLN A 105 -3.13 -44.99 -19.48
C GLN A 105 -1.76 -44.41 -19.07
N ALA A 106 -0.98 -45.14 -18.25
CA ALA A 106 0.32 -44.66 -17.74
C ALA A 106 1.32 -44.26 -18.83
N THR A 107 1.25 -44.93 -20.01
CA THR A 107 2.12 -44.65 -21.15
C THR A 107 1.72 -43.39 -21.95
N ASP A 108 0.53 -42.90 -21.74
CA ASP A 108 -0.06 -41.79 -22.50
C ASP A 108 0.06 -40.46 -21.73
N ILE A 109 0.57 -40.47 -20.49
CA ILE A 109 0.78 -39.29 -19.67
C ILE A 109 2.04 -38.56 -20.13
N PRO A 110 1.94 -37.31 -20.63
CA PRO A 110 3.08 -36.52 -21.09
C PRO A 110 4.06 -36.21 -19.96
N ILE A 111 5.33 -36.00 -20.29
CA ILE A 111 6.40 -35.71 -19.32
C ILE A 111 6.11 -34.38 -18.57
N ASP A 112 5.62 -33.38 -19.26
CA ASP A 112 5.27 -32.09 -18.64
C ASP A 112 4.13 -32.20 -17.63
N VAL A 113 3.24 -33.18 -17.78
CA VAL A 113 2.21 -33.51 -16.77
C VAL A 113 2.87 -34.23 -15.58
N MET A 114 3.78 -35.17 -15.84
CA MET A 114 4.51 -35.86 -14.77
C MET A 114 5.30 -34.88 -13.87
N GLU A 115 5.81 -33.80 -14.44
CA GLU A 115 6.51 -32.74 -13.68
C GLU A 115 5.55 -31.85 -12.86
N MET A 116 4.29 -31.82 -13.20
CA MET A 116 3.26 -31.03 -12.49
C MET A 116 2.57 -31.76 -11.36
N VAL A 117 2.66 -33.08 -11.28
CA VAL A 117 1.99 -33.91 -10.26
C VAL A 117 2.97 -34.44 -9.23
N ASP A 118 2.51 -34.65 -8.01
CA ASP A 118 3.37 -35.18 -6.94
C ASP A 118 3.24 -36.68 -6.80
N GLU A 119 2.06 -37.23 -7.06
CA GLU A 119 1.79 -38.66 -6.89
C GLU A 119 0.74 -39.15 -7.90
N PHE A 120 0.81 -40.46 -8.20
CA PHE A 120 -0.17 -41.17 -9.03
C PHE A 120 -1.05 -42.04 -8.17
N VAL A 121 -2.33 -42.15 -8.55
CA VAL A 121 -3.31 -43.07 -7.96
C VAL A 121 -3.92 -43.91 -9.07
N TRP A 122 -3.79 -45.24 -8.93
CA TRP A 122 -4.43 -46.17 -9.86
C TRP A 122 -5.84 -46.46 -9.38
N THR A 123 -6.84 -45.82 -9.98
CA THR A 123 -8.22 -45.72 -9.50
C THR A 123 -8.87 -47.06 -9.17
N LEU A 124 -8.59 -48.11 -9.95
CA LEU A 124 -9.16 -49.44 -9.75
C LEU A 124 -8.25 -50.45 -9.02
N GLU A 125 -6.99 -50.10 -8.78
CA GLU A 125 -6.00 -51.00 -8.17
C GLU A 125 -5.60 -50.56 -6.75
N ASP A 126 -5.49 -49.24 -6.50
CA ASP A 126 -5.13 -48.75 -5.18
C ASP A 126 -6.33 -48.76 -4.21
N THR A 127 -6.10 -49.20 -2.98
CA THR A 127 -7.16 -49.20 -1.98
C THR A 127 -7.40 -47.76 -1.44
N ALA A 128 -8.65 -47.40 -1.17
CA ALA A 128 -9.00 -46.12 -0.60
C ALA A 128 -8.21 -45.81 0.69
N ALA A 129 -8.02 -46.80 1.56
CA ALA A 129 -7.27 -46.64 2.80
C ALA A 129 -5.79 -46.28 2.57
N PHE A 130 -5.16 -46.88 1.56
CA PHE A 130 -3.76 -46.61 1.18
C PHE A 130 -3.64 -45.18 0.62
N VAL A 131 -4.49 -44.81 -0.35
CA VAL A 131 -4.50 -43.47 -0.95
C VAL A 131 -4.81 -42.41 0.10
N GLY A 132 -5.85 -42.60 0.92
CA GLY A 132 -6.23 -41.67 1.98
C GLY A 132 -5.11 -41.39 2.98
N GLY A 133 -4.30 -42.45 3.32
CA GLY A 133 -3.12 -42.26 4.16
C GLY A 133 -2.03 -41.41 3.51
N ARG A 134 -1.78 -41.58 2.21
CA ARG A 134 -0.83 -40.77 1.43
C ARG A 134 -1.28 -39.33 1.31
N VAL A 135 -2.53 -39.11 0.95
CA VAL A 135 -3.14 -37.75 0.88
C VAL A 135 -3.00 -37.02 2.22
N GLN A 136 -3.38 -37.68 3.33
CA GLN A 136 -3.25 -37.06 4.66
C GLN A 136 -1.80 -36.71 5.01
N ALA A 137 -0.85 -37.60 4.69
CA ALA A 137 0.57 -37.33 4.93
C ALA A 137 1.11 -36.17 4.07
N SER A 138 0.69 -36.09 2.80
CA SER A 138 1.10 -35.02 1.89
C SER A 138 0.49 -33.68 2.28
N ILE A 139 -0.78 -33.62 2.71
CA ILE A 139 -1.38 -32.41 3.26
C ILE A 139 -0.59 -31.90 4.49
N ARG A 140 -0.23 -32.79 5.42
CA ARG A 140 0.55 -32.40 6.60
C ARG A 140 1.91 -31.84 6.21
N ARG A 141 2.66 -32.52 5.33
CA ARG A 141 3.96 -32.03 4.82
C ARG A 141 3.79 -30.65 4.14
N TYR A 142 2.75 -30.48 3.34
CA TYR A 142 2.46 -29.23 2.67
C TYR A 142 2.25 -28.09 3.68
N ILE A 143 1.40 -28.30 4.69
CA ILE A 143 1.14 -27.31 5.75
C ILE A 143 2.43 -26.97 6.51
N ASP A 144 3.23 -27.98 6.87
CA ASP A 144 4.49 -27.78 7.60
C ASP A 144 5.51 -26.97 6.77
N THR A 145 5.56 -27.20 5.46
CA THR A 145 6.50 -26.51 4.55
C THR A 145 6.00 -25.12 4.08
N MET A 146 4.69 -24.88 4.14
CA MET A 146 4.08 -23.63 3.74
C MET A 146 4.34 -22.51 4.78
N MET A 147 4.46 -22.88 6.06
CA MET A 147 4.62 -21.91 7.14
C MET A 147 6.02 -21.29 7.16
N PRO A 148 6.12 -19.95 7.16
CA PRO A 148 7.41 -19.28 7.21
C PRO A 148 8.09 -19.43 8.59
N PRO A 149 9.40 -19.14 8.70
CA PRO A 149 10.24 -19.56 9.84
C PRO A 149 9.74 -19.12 11.21
N LEU A 150 9.40 -17.83 11.37
CA LEU A 150 8.99 -17.31 12.67
C LEU A 150 7.56 -17.73 13.03
N ALA A 151 6.65 -17.72 12.07
CA ALA A 151 5.28 -18.18 12.28
C ALA A 151 5.24 -19.65 12.70
N ALA A 152 6.01 -20.52 12.03
CA ALA A 152 6.12 -21.91 12.40
C ALA A 152 6.72 -22.09 13.82
N ALA A 153 7.76 -21.34 14.16
CA ALA A 153 8.38 -21.38 15.50
C ALA A 153 7.39 -20.91 16.58
N MET A 154 6.65 -19.82 16.32
CA MET A 154 5.64 -19.27 17.23
C MET A 154 4.51 -20.29 17.48
N MET A 155 4.00 -20.92 16.43
CA MET A 155 2.93 -21.91 16.57
C MET A 155 3.38 -23.11 17.38
N ARG A 156 4.58 -23.63 17.14
CA ARG A 156 5.16 -24.73 17.95
C ARG A 156 5.34 -24.32 19.39
N PHE A 157 5.92 -23.14 19.65
CA PHE A 157 6.10 -22.62 21.01
C PHE A 157 4.76 -22.57 21.77
N ASN A 158 3.72 -22.04 21.14
CA ASN A 158 2.39 -21.93 21.75
C ASN A 158 1.72 -23.28 22.00
N GLN A 159 2.07 -24.34 21.24
CA GLN A 159 1.58 -25.70 21.48
C GLN A 159 2.29 -26.37 22.66
N ASP A 160 3.60 -26.17 22.78
CA ASP A 160 4.46 -26.88 23.72
C ASP A 160 4.51 -26.22 25.12
N HIS A 161 4.29 -24.90 25.21
CA HIS A 161 4.50 -24.13 26.42
C HIS A 161 3.19 -23.59 27.01
N ALA A 162 2.82 -24.16 28.15
CA ALA A 162 1.57 -23.81 28.84
C ALA A 162 1.70 -22.67 29.86
N TYR A 163 2.92 -22.37 30.37
CA TYR A 163 3.14 -21.44 31.47
C TYR A 163 4.25 -20.46 31.16
N SER A 164 3.98 -19.17 31.45
CA SER A 164 4.93 -18.07 31.30
C SER A 164 5.29 -17.50 32.67
N TRP A 165 6.58 -17.45 32.98
CA TRP A 165 7.15 -16.82 34.17
C TRP A 165 7.96 -15.56 33.83
N HIS A 166 7.77 -15.04 32.64
CA HIS A 166 8.39 -13.82 32.11
C HIS A 166 7.34 -12.81 31.67
N THR A 167 7.75 -11.61 31.28
CA THR A 167 6.87 -10.61 30.62
C THR A 167 6.35 -11.14 29.29
N PRO A 168 5.17 -10.68 28.81
CA PRO A 168 4.25 -9.71 29.42
C PRO A 168 3.50 -10.23 30.62
N GLY A 169 3.13 -9.32 31.55
CA GLY A 169 2.49 -9.66 32.83
C GLY A 169 1.12 -10.28 32.74
N HIS A 170 0.48 -10.30 31.56
CA HIS A 170 -0.79 -11.00 31.36
C HIS A 170 -0.63 -12.52 31.23
N ALA A 171 0.62 -13.03 31.10
CA ALA A 171 0.94 -14.46 31.08
C ALA A 171 0.04 -15.26 30.12
N GLY A 172 0.13 -14.99 28.80
CA GLY A 172 -0.69 -15.64 27.78
C GLY A 172 -2.19 -15.32 27.89
N GLY A 173 -2.53 -14.18 28.49
CA GLY A 173 -3.92 -13.73 28.69
C GLY A 173 -4.55 -14.12 30.01
N THR A 174 -3.88 -14.95 30.85
CA THR A 174 -4.43 -15.44 32.12
C THR A 174 -4.83 -14.31 33.07
N ALA A 175 -4.09 -13.20 33.11
CA ALA A 175 -4.40 -12.04 33.92
C ALA A 175 -5.75 -11.41 33.58
N PHE A 176 -6.11 -11.38 32.29
CA PHE A 176 -7.40 -10.84 31.84
C PHE A 176 -8.58 -11.65 32.34
N LEU A 177 -8.42 -12.97 32.47
CA LEU A 177 -9.46 -13.85 32.95
C LEU A 177 -9.79 -13.66 34.45
N LYS A 178 -8.99 -12.88 35.20
CA LYS A 178 -9.19 -12.60 36.62
C LYS A 178 -10.15 -11.45 36.91
N SER A 179 -10.68 -10.79 35.88
CA SER A 179 -11.65 -9.70 36.03
C SER A 179 -12.74 -9.76 34.98
N PRO A 180 -13.97 -9.27 35.25
CA PRO A 180 -15.05 -9.26 34.26
C PRO A 180 -14.70 -8.47 32.98
N VAL A 181 -14.12 -7.29 33.10
CA VAL A 181 -13.71 -6.47 31.93
C VAL A 181 -12.58 -7.14 31.12
N GLY A 182 -11.65 -7.77 31.84
CA GLY A 182 -10.57 -8.53 31.18
C GLY A 182 -11.11 -9.75 30.43
N ARG A 183 -12.14 -10.42 30.99
CA ARG A 183 -12.80 -11.54 30.33
C ARG A 183 -13.40 -11.14 28.96
N VAL A 184 -14.12 -10.01 28.93
CA VAL A 184 -14.66 -9.48 27.65
C VAL A 184 -13.56 -9.21 26.64
N PHE A 185 -12.44 -8.63 27.06
CA PHE A 185 -11.26 -8.40 26.22
C PHE A 185 -10.66 -9.70 25.69
N PHE A 186 -10.47 -10.69 26.56
CA PHE A 186 -9.94 -12.01 26.21
C PHE A 186 -10.83 -12.73 25.18
N ASP A 187 -12.16 -12.74 25.43
CA ASP A 187 -13.12 -13.40 24.55
C ASP A 187 -13.19 -12.70 23.16
N TYR A 188 -12.99 -11.39 23.11
CA TYR A 188 -12.99 -10.62 21.87
C TYR A 188 -11.73 -10.88 21.02
N TYR A 189 -10.53 -10.84 21.62
CA TYR A 189 -9.28 -11.00 20.87
C TYR A 189 -8.85 -12.46 20.71
N GLY A 190 -9.28 -13.34 21.57
CA GLY A 190 -8.99 -14.77 21.55
C GLY A 190 -7.65 -15.15 22.17
N GLU A 191 -7.55 -16.40 22.60
CA GLU A 191 -6.41 -16.96 23.32
C GLU A 191 -5.12 -16.90 22.52
N ASN A 192 -5.18 -17.23 21.22
CA ASN A 192 -3.98 -17.35 20.39
C ASN A 192 -3.23 -16.03 20.23
N LEU A 193 -3.94 -14.90 20.07
CA LEU A 193 -3.29 -13.59 19.99
C LEU A 193 -2.54 -13.29 21.29
N LEU A 194 -3.19 -13.50 22.45
CA LEU A 194 -2.61 -13.19 23.76
C LEU A 194 -1.47 -14.14 24.14
N ARG A 195 -1.51 -15.40 23.71
CA ARG A 195 -0.40 -16.35 23.86
C ARG A 195 0.77 -16.07 22.94
N SER A 196 0.53 -15.39 21.82
CA SER A 196 1.57 -14.97 20.89
C SER A 196 2.25 -13.66 21.27
N ASP A 197 1.72 -12.95 22.27
CA ASP A 197 2.39 -11.75 22.82
C ASP A 197 3.42 -12.19 23.88
N LEU A 198 4.67 -12.27 23.42
CA LEU A 198 5.80 -12.86 24.15
C LEU A 198 6.92 -11.83 24.35
N SER A 199 7.93 -12.22 25.12
CA SER A 199 9.12 -11.43 25.38
C SER A 199 10.30 -11.94 24.56
N ILE A 200 11.26 -11.04 24.26
CA ILE A 200 12.59 -11.43 23.74
C ILE A 200 13.36 -12.39 24.67
N SER A 201 12.88 -12.60 25.91
CA SER A 201 13.42 -13.61 26.82
C SER A 201 13.16 -15.05 26.35
N VAL A 202 12.30 -15.26 25.37
CA VAL A 202 12.06 -16.57 24.76
C VAL A 202 13.14 -16.88 23.74
N GLY A 203 14.26 -17.44 24.20
CA GLY A 203 15.44 -17.71 23.36
C GLY A 203 15.20 -18.59 22.14
N SER A 204 14.20 -19.50 22.22
CA SER A 204 13.81 -20.37 21.08
C SER A 204 13.21 -19.62 19.89
N LEU A 205 12.72 -18.40 20.08
CA LEU A 205 12.20 -17.52 19.02
C LEU A 205 13.25 -16.56 18.46
N GLY A 206 14.41 -16.46 19.09
CA GLY A 206 15.46 -15.50 18.74
C GLY A 206 15.14 -14.09 19.21
N SER A 207 15.96 -13.14 18.79
CA SER A 207 15.87 -11.74 19.20
C SER A 207 15.76 -10.82 17.99
N LEU A 208 14.80 -9.88 18.05
CA LEU A 208 14.69 -8.82 17.04
C LEU A 208 15.87 -7.83 17.13
N LEU A 209 16.42 -7.62 18.32
CA LEU A 209 17.53 -6.68 18.52
C LEU A 209 18.87 -7.24 18.05
N ASP A 210 19.05 -8.57 18.16
CA ASP A 210 20.26 -9.27 17.73
C ASP A 210 20.10 -9.96 16.37
N HIS A 211 18.92 -9.91 15.78
CA HIS A 211 18.59 -10.54 14.49
C HIS A 211 18.97 -12.01 14.44
N SER A 212 18.67 -12.76 15.51
CA SER A 212 19.11 -14.14 15.74
C SER A 212 17.93 -15.14 15.75
N GLY A 213 18.26 -16.44 15.61
CA GLY A 213 17.28 -17.53 15.64
C GLY A 213 16.19 -17.41 14.57
N PRO A 214 14.97 -17.92 14.84
CA PRO A 214 13.82 -17.81 13.91
C PRO A 214 13.50 -16.37 13.49
N MET A 215 13.77 -15.39 14.36
CA MET A 215 13.64 -13.96 14.02
C MET A 215 14.61 -13.55 12.90
N GLY A 216 15.88 -13.93 13.02
CA GLY A 216 16.87 -13.66 11.96
C GLY A 216 16.63 -14.50 10.70
N GLU A 217 16.09 -15.70 10.84
CA GLU A 217 15.69 -16.52 9.69
C GLU A 217 14.55 -15.89 8.90
N HIS A 218 13.54 -15.38 9.59
CA HIS A 218 12.46 -14.59 9.02
C HIS A 218 13.01 -13.41 8.18
N GLU A 219 13.95 -12.63 8.72
CA GLU A 219 14.52 -11.48 8.02
C GLU A 219 15.33 -11.90 6.77
N ARG A 220 16.09 -13.00 6.86
CA ARG A 220 16.79 -13.56 5.68
C ARG A 220 15.81 -14.09 4.63
N TYR A 221 14.73 -14.73 5.07
CA TYR A 221 13.67 -15.19 4.18
C TYR A 221 13.00 -13.99 3.45
N ALA A 222 12.62 -12.96 4.19
CA ALA A 222 12.05 -11.76 3.61
C ALA A 222 13.05 -11.05 2.65
N ALA A 223 14.34 -10.99 2.98
CA ALA A 223 15.36 -10.43 2.09
C ALA A 223 15.40 -11.14 0.74
N ARG A 224 15.36 -12.48 0.74
CA ARG A 224 15.28 -13.28 -0.48
C ARG A 224 14.02 -12.98 -1.29
N VAL A 225 12.85 -12.95 -0.64
CA VAL A 225 11.56 -12.73 -1.31
C VAL A 225 11.51 -11.34 -1.95
N PHE A 226 11.95 -10.32 -1.23
CA PHE A 226 11.96 -8.93 -1.72
C PHE A 226 13.19 -8.56 -2.55
N GLY A 227 14.17 -9.46 -2.71
CA GLY A 227 15.37 -9.25 -3.53
C GLY A 227 16.34 -8.23 -2.95
N ALA A 228 16.45 -8.19 -1.63
CA ALA A 228 17.40 -7.38 -0.90
C ALA A 228 18.60 -8.22 -0.45
N ASP A 229 19.72 -7.58 -0.13
CA ASP A 229 20.83 -8.24 0.54
C ASP A 229 20.53 -8.46 2.03
N ARG A 230 19.85 -7.50 2.65
CA ARG A 230 19.43 -7.53 4.06
C ARG A 230 18.04 -6.93 4.21
N THR A 231 17.28 -7.51 5.13
CA THR A 231 15.96 -7.00 5.53
C THR A 231 15.88 -6.97 7.04
N TYR A 232 15.24 -5.94 7.57
CA TYR A 232 14.94 -5.78 8.99
C TYR A 232 13.43 -5.67 9.16
N SER A 233 12.88 -6.43 10.09
CA SER A 233 11.47 -6.36 10.47
C SER A 233 11.27 -5.25 11.49
N VAL A 234 10.29 -4.38 11.25
CA VAL A 234 10.06 -3.18 12.04
C VAL A 234 8.63 -3.18 12.57
N THR A 235 8.46 -2.83 13.84
CA THR A 235 7.20 -2.88 14.59
C THR A 235 6.58 -1.52 14.88
N ASN A 236 7.10 -0.45 14.30
CA ASN A 236 6.57 0.90 14.49
C ASN A 236 6.44 1.66 13.15
N GLY A 237 6.02 0.92 12.12
CA GLY A 237 5.73 1.43 10.78
C GLY A 237 6.95 1.95 10.05
N THR A 238 6.73 2.36 8.80
CA THR A 238 7.77 2.99 7.99
C THR A 238 8.31 4.28 8.61
N SER A 239 7.57 4.92 9.52
CA SER A 239 8.10 6.06 10.27
C SER A 239 9.34 5.72 11.07
N MET A 240 9.40 4.53 11.70
CA MET A 240 10.61 4.03 12.35
C MET A 240 11.66 3.63 11.32
N SER A 241 11.28 2.92 10.25
CA SER A 241 12.21 2.50 9.20
C SER A 241 12.94 3.69 8.58
N ASN A 242 12.23 4.78 8.28
CA ASN A 242 12.81 6.02 7.75
C ASN A 242 13.81 6.64 8.73
N ARG A 243 13.48 6.71 10.03
CA ARG A 243 14.38 7.25 11.05
C ARG A 243 15.64 6.39 11.21
N VAL A 244 15.50 5.06 11.22
CA VAL A 244 16.65 4.14 11.31
C VAL A 244 17.62 4.35 10.16
N ILE A 245 17.12 4.38 8.91
CA ILE A 245 17.98 4.60 7.74
C ILE A 245 18.67 5.96 7.81
N PHE A 246 17.89 7.01 8.08
CA PHE A 246 18.41 8.37 8.08
C PHE A 246 19.49 8.55 9.15
N MET A 247 19.25 8.08 10.38
CA MET A 247 20.19 8.14 11.49
C MET A 247 21.48 7.31 11.24
N ALA A 248 21.37 6.21 10.47
CA ALA A 248 22.54 5.41 10.08
C ALA A 248 23.34 6.05 8.94
N ALA A 249 22.71 6.90 8.11
CA ALA A 249 23.25 7.39 6.84
C ALA A 249 23.68 8.85 6.88
N VAL A 250 23.10 9.70 7.76
CA VAL A 250 23.28 11.16 7.78
C VAL A 250 23.67 11.62 9.18
N GLY A 251 24.86 12.18 9.31
CA GLY A 251 25.35 12.83 10.52
C GLY A 251 25.04 14.33 10.56
N ARG A 252 25.38 14.97 11.69
CA ARG A 252 25.24 16.42 11.86
C ARG A 252 26.01 17.17 10.76
N ASP A 253 25.41 18.23 10.26
CA ASP A 253 25.92 19.13 9.23
C ASP A 253 26.16 18.48 7.84
N GLN A 254 25.81 17.22 7.66
CA GLN A 254 25.85 16.57 6.35
C GLN A 254 24.59 16.88 5.54
N ILE A 255 24.77 17.04 4.24
CA ILE A 255 23.68 17.41 3.32
C ILE A 255 22.92 16.16 2.90
N ALA A 256 21.59 16.20 3.09
CA ALA A 256 20.63 15.21 2.63
C ALA A 256 19.71 15.79 1.55
N LEU A 257 19.64 15.17 0.38
CA LEU A 257 18.63 15.48 -0.63
C LEU A 257 17.29 14.88 -0.20
N CYS A 258 16.30 15.72 0.02
CA CYS A 258 14.99 15.30 0.51
C CYS A 258 13.89 15.66 -0.50
N ASP A 259 13.15 14.67 -0.97
CA ASP A 259 11.90 14.91 -1.69
C ASP A 259 10.99 15.81 -0.85
N ARG A 260 10.53 16.93 -1.40
CA ARG A 260 9.60 17.82 -0.68
C ARG A 260 8.23 17.19 -0.45
N ASN A 261 7.95 16.08 -1.12
CA ASN A 261 6.78 15.21 -0.89
C ASN A 261 7.06 14.13 0.17
N CYS A 262 8.13 14.23 0.94
CA CYS A 262 8.47 13.23 1.95
C CYS A 262 7.48 13.23 3.12
N HIS A 263 7.34 12.05 3.73
CA HIS A 263 6.57 11.88 4.96
C HIS A 263 7.25 12.62 6.14
N LYS A 264 6.45 13.13 7.08
CA LYS A 264 6.94 13.85 8.29
C LYS A 264 8.02 13.12 9.09
N SER A 265 8.15 11.79 8.95
CA SER A 265 9.24 11.04 9.58
C SER A 265 10.63 11.40 9.06
N ILE A 266 10.75 11.90 7.84
CA ILE A 266 12.03 12.42 7.29
C ILE A 266 12.37 13.76 7.96
N GLU A 267 11.39 14.64 8.15
CA GLU A 267 11.57 15.87 8.94
C GLU A 267 12.04 15.55 10.36
N HIS A 268 11.35 14.62 11.05
CA HIS A 268 11.79 14.17 12.38
C HIS A 268 13.23 13.64 12.36
N SER A 269 13.64 12.98 11.27
CA SER A 269 15.01 12.47 11.11
C SER A 269 16.03 13.61 10.97
N LEU A 270 15.68 14.67 10.24
CA LEU A 270 16.51 15.89 10.14
C LEU A 270 16.66 16.56 11.50
N VAL A 271 15.58 16.64 12.27
CA VAL A 271 15.62 17.18 13.65
C VAL A 271 16.59 16.37 14.52
N MET A 272 16.47 15.04 14.50
CA MET A 272 17.26 14.16 15.36
C MET A 272 18.74 14.07 14.96
N SER A 273 19.04 14.01 13.66
CA SER A 273 20.41 13.86 13.17
C SER A 273 21.19 15.16 13.11
N GLY A 274 20.52 16.31 12.99
CA GLY A 274 21.14 17.60 12.68
C GLY A 274 21.62 17.69 11.22
N GLY A 275 21.13 16.85 10.33
CA GLY A 275 21.43 16.92 8.89
C GLY A 275 20.84 18.17 8.24
N ILE A 276 21.50 18.64 7.19
CA ILE A 276 21.08 19.82 6.42
C ILE A 276 20.20 19.36 5.26
N PRO A 277 18.90 19.78 5.22
CA PRO A 277 18.04 19.44 4.10
C PRO A 277 18.42 20.23 2.85
N ASN A 278 18.39 19.57 1.70
CA ASN A 278 18.39 20.18 0.39
C ASN A 278 17.21 19.61 -0.41
N TYR A 279 16.16 20.39 -0.58
CA TYR A 279 14.86 19.89 -1.04
C TYR A 279 14.79 19.73 -2.55
N LEU A 280 14.20 18.60 -2.97
CA LEU A 280 13.84 18.27 -4.35
C LEU A 280 12.34 18.46 -4.51
N VAL A 281 11.92 19.47 -5.26
CA VAL A 281 10.50 19.84 -5.38
C VAL A 281 9.83 19.03 -6.49
N PRO A 282 8.78 18.23 -6.21
CA PRO A 282 7.99 17.53 -7.20
C PRO A 282 7.02 18.49 -7.94
N LEU A 283 6.52 18.02 -9.08
CA LEU A 283 5.47 18.71 -9.81
C LEU A 283 4.10 18.54 -9.14
N ARG A 284 3.16 19.43 -9.46
CA ARG A 284 1.73 19.24 -9.20
C ARG A 284 0.92 19.59 -10.44
N ASN A 285 -0.17 18.85 -10.66
CA ASN A 285 -1.05 19.11 -11.77
C ASN A 285 -2.23 20.00 -11.36
N ARG A 286 -3.12 20.29 -12.32
CA ARG A 286 -4.31 21.14 -12.14
C ARG A 286 -5.30 20.65 -11.07
N TYR A 287 -5.27 19.37 -10.71
CA TYR A 287 -6.10 18.77 -9.65
C TYR A 287 -5.43 18.76 -8.28
N GLY A 288 -4.20 19.28 -8.17
CA GLY A 288 -3.39 19.17 -6.97
C GLY A 288 -2.74 17.80 -6.77
N ILE A 289 -2.84 16.89 -7.76
CA ILE A 289 -2.20 15.57 -7.72
C ILE A 289 -0.68 15.77 -7.69
N ILE A 290 -0.02 15.03 -6.79
CA ILE A 290 1.41 15.07 -6.58
C ILE A 290 2.11 14.33 -7.72
N GLY A 291 2.89 15.07 -8.49
CA GLY A 291 3.66 14.57 -9.61
C GLY A 291 5.06 14.10 -9.23
N PRO A 292 5.85 13.70 -10.22
CA PRO A 292 7.26 13.33 -10.01
C PRO A 292 8.14 14.56 -9.84
N ILE A 293 9.32 14.36 -9.25
CA ILE A 293 10.44 15.30 -9.34
C ILE A 293 10.93 15.29 -10.80
N PRO A 294 11.01 16.42 -11.48
CA PRO A 294 11.51 16.45 -12.86
C PRO A 294 12.92 15.85 -12.98
N PRO A 295 13.21 15.01 -14.00
CA PRO A 295 14.55 14.41 -14.17
C PRO A 295 15.66 15.45 -14.23
N ALA A 296 15.39 16.60 -14.82
CA ALA A 296 16.35 17.71 -14.91
C ALA A 296 16.82 18.22 -13.52
N ARG A 297 16.01 18.08 -12.48
CA ARG A 297 16.36 18.47 -11.09
C ARG A 297 17.21 17.42 -10.38
N LEU A 298 17.30 16.21 -10.89
CA LEU A 298 18.08 15.10 -10.34
C LEU A 298 19.47 14.97 -10.98
N THR A 299 19.81 15.80 -11.97
CA THR A 299 21.13 15.79 -12.58
C THR A 299 22.19 16.32 -11.61
N LYS A 300 23.44 15.86 -11.77
CA LYS A 300 24.58 16.29 -10.95
C LYS A 300 24.73 17.81 -10.92
N GLU A 301 24.57 18.44 -12.06
CA GLU A 301 24.72 19.91 -12.24
C GLU A 301 23.62 20.65 -11.47
N ALA A 302 22.36 20.19 -11.60
CA ALA A 302 21.22 20.78 -10.89
C ALA A 302 21.36 20.64 -9.37
N ILE A 303 21.74 19.45 -8.89
CA ILE A 303 21.97 19.18 -7.46
C ILE A 303 23.10 20.05 -6.93
N LYS A 304 24.22 20.16 -7.65
CA LYS A 304 25.32 21.03 -7.25
C LYS A 304 24.92 22.50 -7.18
N ALA A 305 24.12 22.97 -8.16
CA ALA A 305 23.61 24.33 -8.15
C ALA A 305 22.63 24.59 -6.97
N SER A 306 21.75 23.63 -6.70
CA SER A 306 20.80 23.67 -5.58
C SER A 306 21.52 23.73 -4.22
N ILE A 307 22.53 22.88 -4.00
CA ILE A 307 23.35 22.92 -2.77
C ILE A 307 24.08 24.25 -2.61
N LYS A 308 24.61 24.81 -3.71
CA LYS A 308 25.27 26.13 -3.68
C LYS A 308 24.31 27.26 -3.30
N ALA A 309 23.05 27.14 -3.66
CA ALA A 309 22.00 28.12 -3.34
C ALA A 309 21.40 27.93 -1.93
N ASN A 310 21.70 26.81 -1.24
CA ASN A 310 21.17 26.52 0.08
C ASN A 310 21.86 27.38 1.14
N SER A 311 21.11 28.24 1.84
CA SER A 311 21.60 29.16 2.87
C SER A 311 22.27 28.46 4.05
N LEU A 312 21.87 27.21 4.34
CA LEU A 312 22.43 26.40 5.44
C LEU A 312 23.74 25.69 5.06
N ALA A 313 24.07 25.57 3.75
CA ALA A 313 25.34 25.00 3.31
C ALA A 313 26.49 26.01 3.47
N THR A 314 27.01 26.13 4.69
CA THR A 314 28.09 27.04 5.06
C THR A 314 29.44 26.61 4.46
N LYS A 315 30.51 27.43 4.69
CA LYS A 315 31.87 27.13 4.18
C LYS A 315 32.47 25.86 4.74
N ASP A 316 32.07 25.49 5.95
CA ASP A 316 32.64 24.37 6.70
C ASP A 316 31.89 23.05 6.49
N VAL A 317 30.78 23.08 5.74
CA VAL A 317 30.00 21.90 5.39
C VAL A 317 30.55 21.24 4.12
N ASP A 318 30.74 19.94 4.15
CA ASP A 318 30.99 19.16 2.93
C ASP A 318 29.86 19.38 1.93
N LYS A 319 30.14 20.10 0.85
CA LYS A 319 29.16 20.49 -0.16
C LYS A 319 28.71 19.33 -1.05
N ARG A 320 28.93 18.10 -0.62
CA ARG A 320 28.46 16.87 -1.26
C ARG A 320 27.32 16.28 -0.45
N ALA A 321 26.22 15.96 -1.13
CA ALA A 321 25.16 15.21 -0.50
C ALA A 321 25.60 13.76 -0.22
N VAL A 322 25.35 13.26 0.98
CA VAL A 322 25.69 11.88 1.38
C VAL A 322 24.54 10.90 1.19
N TYR A 323 23.33 11.44 1.03
CA TYR A 323 22.10 10.67 1.02
C TYR A 323 21.02 11.39 0.19
N ALA A 324 20.14 10.60 -0.43
CA ALA A 324 18.93 11.11 -1.06
C ALA A 324 17.73 10.24 -0.65
N VAL A 325 16.58 10.87 -0.38
CA VAL A 325 15.30 10.18 -0.20
C VAL A 325 14.29 10.64 -1.24
N VAL A 326 13.63 9.67 -1.90
CA VAL A 326 12.59 9.88 -2.90
C VAL A 326 11.37 9.05 -2.53
N THR A 327 10.20 9.67 -2.52
CA THR A 327 8.92 8.98 -2.24
C THR A 327 8.44 8.23 -3.49
N ASN A 328 8.45 6.91 -3.46
CA ASN A 328 8.03 6.02 -4.54
C ASN A 328 7.08 4.91 -4.00
N SER A 329 5.83 4.74 -4.46
CA SER A 329 5.13 5.67 -5.33
C SER A 329 4.60 6.87 -4.51
N THR A 330 4.27 7.95 -5.20
CA THR A 330 3.59 9.08 -4.54
C THR A 330 2.24 8.63 -3.97
N TYR A 331 1.69 9.42 -3.05
CA TYR A 331 0.40 9.11 -2.43
C TYR A 331 -0.70 8.91 -3.49
N ASP A 332 -0.68 9.73 -4.54
CA ASP A 332 -1.65 9.67 -5.66
C ASP A 332 -1.35 8.54 -6.68
N GLY A 333 -0.31 7.75 -6.47
CA GLY A 333 -0.01 6.56 -7.26
C GLY A 333 0.92 6.79 -8.44
N LEU A 334 1.81 7.77 -8.39
CA LEU A 334 2.83 7.92 -9.43
C LEU A 334 4.09 7.14 -9.08
N CYS A 335 4.43 6.19 -9.94
CA CYS A 335 5.56 5.29 -9.80
C CYS A 335 6.71 5.76 -10.69
N TYR A 336 7.85 6.10 -10.11
CA TYR A 336 9.05 6.39 -10.88
C TYR A 336 9.60 5.14 -11.59
N ASN A 337 10.29 5.33 -12.69
CA ASN A 337 11.30 4.38 -13.11
C ASN A 337 12.48 4.49 -12.12
N ALA A 338 12.47 3.61 -11.11
CA ALA A 338 13.43 3.66 -9.99
C ALA A 338 14.87 3.46 -10.48
N LYS A 339 15.07 2.62 -11.51
CA LYS A 339 16.36 2.45 -12.18
C LYS A 339 16.86 3.78 -12.75
N ARG A 340 15.99 4.53 -13.45
CA ARG A 340 16.35 5.83 -14.01
C ARG A 340 16.66 6.87 -12.93
N VAL A 341 15.90 6.89 -11.84
CA VAL A 341 16.19 7.77 -10.69
C VAL A 341 17.53 7.42 -10.05
N GLN A 342 17.86 6.13 -9.89
CA GLN A 342 19.17 5.70 -9.42
C GLN A 342 20.29 6.18 -10.32
N GLU A 343 20.16 6.04 -11.65
CA GLU A 343 21.14 6.52 -12.64
C GLU A 343 21.37 8.04 -12.55
N LEU A 344 20.32 8.82 -12.35
CA LEU A 344 20.40 10.28 -12.26
C LEU A 344 21.10 10.73 -10.96
N LEU A 345 20.79 10.08 -9.84
CA LEU A 345 21.33 10.41 -8.51
C LEU A 345 22.73 9.83 -8.25
N ASP A 346 23.10 8.73 -8.93
CA ASP A 346 24.36 8.01 -8.73
C ASP A 346 25.62 8.92 -8.70
N PRO A 347 25.78 9.92 -9.60
CA PRO A 347 26.96 10.80 -9.55
C PRO A 347 26.98 11.78 -8.38
N SER A 348 25.88 11.92 -7.64
CA SER A 348 25.69 12.98 -6.66
C SER A 348 25.66 12.49 -5.21
N VAL A 349 25.29 11.21 -4.96
CA VAL A 349 25.10 10.67 -3.62
C VAL A 349 25.69 9.27 -3.47
N ASP A 350 25.98 8.88 -2.24
CA ASP A 350 26.52 7.55 -1.92
C ASP A 350 25.39 6.56 -1.57
N ARG A 351 24.21 7.07 -1.16
CA ARG A 351 23.09 6.28 -0.66
C ARG A 351 21.78 6.87 -1.17
N ILE A 352 20.90 6.01 -1.64
CA ILE A 352 19.55 6.39 -2.11
C ILE A 352 18.55 5.61 -1.32
N HIS A 353 17.56 6.30 -0.78
CA HIS A 353 16.42 5.73 -0.08
C HIS A 353 15.14 5.97 -0.88
N PHE A 354 14.45 4.91 -1.24
CA PHE A 354 13.10 4.99 -1.75
C PHE A 354 12.12 4.74 -0.60
N ASP A 355 11.37 5.78 -0.23
CA ASP A 355 10.25 5.61 0.67
C ASP A 355 9.08 5.00 -0.12
N GLU A 356 9.00 3.67 -0.05
CA GLU A 356 8.02 2.83 -0.71
C GLU A 356 6.92 2.35 0.25
N ALA A 357 6.59 3.18 1.26
CA ALA A 357 5.59 2.84 2.28
C ALA A 357 4.24 2.42 1.70
N TRP A 358 3.88 2.90 0.52
CA TRP A 358 2.65 2.61 -0.20
C TRP A 358 2.87 1.71 -1.44
N TYR A 359 4.00 0.97 -1.51
CA TYR A 359 4.38 0.33 -2.77
C TYR A 359 5.03 -1.06 -2.61
N ALA A 360 4.84 -1.70 -1.46
CA ALA A 360 5.47 -2.98 -1.10
C ALA A 360 5.17 -4.16 -2.06
N TYR A 361 4.07 -4.10 -2.82
CA TYR A 361 3.63 -5.15 -3.76
C TYR A 361 4.32 -5.09 -5.13
N ALA A 362 5.00 -4.00 -5.46
CA ALA A 362 5.48 -3.73 -6.82
C ALA A 362 6.42 -4.80 -7.39
N ARG A 363 7.30 -5.36 -6.55
CA ARG A 363 8.23 -6.41 -6.98
C ARG A 363 7.54 -7.65 -7.56
N PHE A 364 6.34 -7.96 -7.11
CA PHE A 364 5.66 -9.22 -7.38
C PHE A 364 4.81 -9.21 -8.66
N ASN A 365 4.79 -8.08 -9.39
CA ASN A 365 4.09 -8.00 -10.66
C ASN A 365 4.97 -7.38 -11.76
N PRO A 366 5.09 -8.04 -12.92
CA PRO A 366 5.93 -7.57 -14.04
C PRO A 366 5.58 -6.19 -14.59
N ILE A 367 4.35 -5.69 -14.36
CA ILE A 367 3.93 -4.35 -14.81
C ILE A 367 4.78 -3.24 -14.17
N TYR A 368 5.33 -3.49 -12.97
CA TYR A 368 6.18 -2.58 -12.22
C TYR A 368 7.68 -2.82 -12.41
N ARG A 369 8.08 -3.59 -13.44
CA ARG A 369 9.49 -3.86 -13.71
C ARG A 369 10.30 -2.54 -13.80
N ASP A 370 11.47 -2.50 -13.14
CA ASP A 370 12.36 -1.34 -13.01
C ASP A 370 11.78 -0.12 -12.28
N ARG A 371 10.59 -0.25 -11.65
CA ARG A 371 9.88 0.84 -10.98
C ARG A 371 9.85 0.77 -9.47
N HIS A 372 10.56 -0.15 -8.87
CA HIS A 372 10.72 -0.28 -7.43
C HIS A 372 12.20 -0.34 -7.03
N ALA A 373 12.52 -0.01 -5.79
CA ALA A 373 13.89 0.12 -5.31
C ALA A 373 14.74 -1.14 -5.48
N MET A 374 14.16 -2.29 -5.13
CA MET A 374 14.83 -3.61 -5.18
C MET A 374 14.66 -4.31 -6.55
N HIS A 375 14.68 -3.54 -7.66
CA HIS A 375 14.63 -4.09 -9.02
C HIS A 375 15.93 -4.84 -9.38
N GLY A 376 15.88 -5.72 -10.36
CA GLY A 376 17.03 -6.47 -10.85
C GLY A 376 17.58 -7.51 -9.85
N ASP A 377 18.76 -8.08 -10.15
CA ASP A 377 19.48 -9.00 -9.26
C ASP A 377 20.43 -8.20 -8.34
N PRO A 378 20.43 -8.44 -7.02
CA PRO A 378 21.38 -7.80 -6.10
C PRO A 378 22.84 -7.95 -6.51
N LYS A 379 23.24 -9.07 -7.09
CA LYS A 379 24.62 -9.37 -7.50
C LYS A 379 25.15 -8.46 -8.61
N ASP A 380 24.25 -7.89 -9.41
CA ASP A 380 24.61 -6.99 -10.52
C ASP A 380 24.72 -5.53 -10.11
N HIS A 381 24.33 -5.21 -8.87
CA HIS A 381 24.29 -3.84 -8.37
C HIS A 381 25.67 -3.33 -7.99
N LYS A 382 26.10 -2.20 -8.57
CA LYS A 382 27.42 -1.56 -8.32
C LYS A 382 27.30 -0.07 -7.98
N GLY A 383 26.10 0.47 -7.96
CA GLY A 383 25.81 1.88 -7.73
C GLY A 383 25.84 2.29 -6.25
N PRO A 384 25.12 3.34 -5.88
CA PRO A 384 24.90 3.73 -4.49
C PRO A 384 24.24 2.60 -3.69
N THR A 385 24.46 2.58 -2.36
CA THR A 385 23.68 1.70 -1.49
C THR A 385 22.21 2.12 -1.55
N ILE A 386 21.32 1.17 -1.77
CA ILE A 386 19.87 1.42 -1.90
C ILE A 386 19.15 0.95 -0.64
N PHE A 387 18.30 1.81 -0.12
CA PHE A 387 17.34 1.48 0.93
C PHE A 387 15.92 1.54 0.37
N ALA A 388 15.07 0.63 0.84
CA ALA A 388 13.63 0.70 0.61
C ALA A 388 12.89 0.50 1.93
N THR A 389 11.82 1.26 2.13
CA THR A 389 10.95 1.11 3.30
C THR A 389 9.54 0.77 2.87
N HIS A 390 9.00 -0.33 3.39
CA HIS A 390 7.69 -0.85 3.06
C HIS A 390 6.79 -0.87 4.29
N SER A 391 5.66 -0.17 4.29
CA SER A 391 4.58 -0.43 5.25
C SER A 391 3.76 -1.62 4.75
N THR A 392 4.10 -2.81 5.20
CA THR A 392 3.44 -4.06 4.80
C THR A 392 1.97 -4.09 5.19
N HIS A 393 1.60 -3.36 6.26
CA HIS A 393 0.23 -3.22 6.73
C HIS A 393 -0.68 -2.35 5.83
N LYS A 394 -0.13 -1.56 4.90
CA LYS A 394 -0.94 -0.67 4.05
C LYS A 394 -1.57 -1.39 2.87
N LEU A 395 -0.76 -2.05 2.06
CA LEU A 395 -1.21 -2.68 0.81
C LEU A 395 -0.82 -4.16 0.67
N LEU A 396 -0.13 -4.73 1.65
CA LEU A 396 0.02 -6.16 1.86
C LEU A 396 -0.84 -6.63 3.05
N ALA A 397 -0.72 -7.87 3.46
CA ALA A 397 -1.61 -8.50 4.44
C ALA A 397 -1.04 -8.54 5.88
N ALA A 398 -0.32 -7.50 6.31
CA ALA A 398 0.25 -7.46 7.66
C ALA A 398 -0.61 -6.64 8.64
N LEU A 399 -0.39 -6.84 9.94
CA LEU A 399 -1.03 -6.05 11.00
C LEU A 399 -0.50 -4.62 11.01
N SER A 400 -1.31 -3.67 11.50
CA SER A 400 -0.88 -2.26 11.65
C SER A 400 0.46 -2.16 12.39
N GLN A 401 1.29 -1.17 12.02
CA GLN A 401 2.67 -0.97 12.46
C GLN A 401 3.71 -1.91 11.81
N ALA A 402 3.31 -3.00 11.15
CA ALA A 402 4.24 -3.86 10.45
C ALA A 402 4.93 -3.12 9.28
N SER A 403 6.25 -3.21 9.22
CA SER A 403 7.06 -2.62 8.15
C SER A 403 8.29 -3.47 7.88
N PHE A 404 8.77 -3.44 6.64
CA PHE A 404 10.10 -3.91 6.28
C PHE A 404 11.01 -2.74 5.90
N LEU A 405 12.27 -2.88 6.27
CA LEU A 405 13.37 -2.07 5.82
C LEU A 405 14.31 -2.97 5.03
N HIS A 406 14.51 -2.69 3.76
CA HIS A 406 15.35 -3.47 2.85
C HIS A 406 16.62 -2.70 2.49
N ILE A 407 17.73 -3.40 2.39
CA ILE A 407 19.02 -2.85 1.99
C ILE A 407 19.56 -3.65 0.81
N ARG A 408 20.00 -2.93 -0.21
CA ARG A 408 20.88 -3.44 -1.27
C ARG A 408 22.21 -2.74 -1.13
N ASP A 409 23.24 -3.50 -0.78
CA ASP A 409 24.57 -2.96 -0.63
C ASP A 409 25.13 -2.50 -1.97
N GLY A 410 25.82 -1.37 -1.94
CA GLY A 410 26.46 -0.76 -3.10
C GLY A 410 27.88 -0.33 -2.75
N ARG A 411 28.39 0.72 -3.44
CA ARG A 411 29.75 1.22 -3.22
C ARG A 411 30.01 1.80 -1.82
N SER A 412 28.96 2.15 -1.06
CA SER A 412 29.08 2.72 0.30
C SER A 412 28.20 2.00 1.31
N PRO A 413 28.43 0.68 1.52
CA PRO A 413 27.61 -0.12 2.40
C PRO A 413 27.77 0.34 3.87
N ILE A 414 26.72 0.16 4.65
CA ILE A 414 26.77 0.35 6.11
C ILE A 414 26.88 -1.02 6.76
N PRO A 415 27.97 -1.33 7.47
CA PRO A 415 28.11 -2.61 8.18
C PRO A 415 26.92 -2.86 9.10
N HIS A 416 26.50 -4.13 9.25
CA HIS A 416 25.37 -4.52 10.07
C HIS A 416 25.46 -3.97 11.49
N SER A 417 26.62 -4.10 12.17
CA SER A 417 26.82 -3.63 13.54
C SER A 417 26.50 -2.14 13.70
N ARG A 418 27.00 -1.30 12.78
CA ARG A 418 26.73 0.14 12.80
C ARG A 418 25.28 0.47 12.44
N PHE A 419 24.67 -0.25 11.52
CA PHE A 419 23.27 -0.07 11.16
C PHE A 419 22.35 -0.46 12.31
N ASN A 420 22.67 -1.55 13.00
CA ASN A 420 21.90 -2.05 14.12
C ASN A 420 21.91 -1.10 15.34
N GLU A 421 22.97 -0.32 15.56
CA GLU A 421 22.96 0.74 16.58
C GLU A 421 21.81 1.74 16.32
N SER A 422 21.63 2.15 15.06
CA SER A 422 20.53 3.03 14.67
C SER A 422 19.16 2.36 14.84
N PHE A 423 19.07 1.05 14.55
CA PHE A 423 17.86 0.26 14.75
C PHE A 423 17.51 0.17 16.25
N MET A 424 18.46 -0.17 17.09
CA MET A 424 18.25 -0.31 18.54
C MET A 424 17.83 1.01 19.21
N MET A 425 18.32 2.16 18.74
CA MET A 425 17.86 3.47 19.26
C MET A 425 16.37 3.73 19.02
N GLN A 426 15.77 3.11 18.03
CA GLN A 426 14.37 3.33 17.64
C GLN A 426 13.45 2.16 18.02
N ALA A 427 14.01 0.99 18.33
CA ALA A 427 13.26 -0.23 18.61
C ALA A 427 12.89 -0.32 20.10
N SER A 428 11.71 -0.89 20.39
CA SER A 428 11.38 -1.33 21.73
C SER A 428 12.13 -2.62 22.06
N THR A 429 12.56 -2.75 23.32
CA THR A 429 13.09 -4.01 23.87
C THR A 429 11.98 -5.04 24.10
N SER A 430 10.69 -4.67 23.92
CA SER A 430 9.53 -5.54 24.06
C SER A 430 8.64 -5.40 22.83
N PRO A 431 9.09 -5.88 21.66
CA PRO A 431 8.30 -5.78 20.43
C PRO A 431 7.07 -6.69 20.49
N LEU A 432 5.97 -6.28 19.87
CA LEU A 432 4.78 -7.10 19.76
C LEU A 432 5.00 -8.18 18.68
N TYR A 433 5.20 -9.42 19.10
CA TYR A 433 5.49 -10.55 18.21
C TYR A 433 4.44 -10.80 17.12
N PRO A 434 3.12 -10.71 17.38
CA PRO A 434 2.10 -10.83 16.33
C PRO A 434 2.31 -9.92 15.12
N ILE A 435 2.85 -8.71 15.32
CA ILE A 435 3.19 -7.79 14.22
C ILE A 435 4.31 -8.38 13.37
N ILE A 436 5.36 -8.91 14.00
CA ILE A 436 6.51 -9.48 13.28
C ILE A 436 6.12 -10.77 12.55
N VAL A 437 5.33 -11.63 13.22
CA VAL A 437 4.77 -12.84 12.59
C VAL A 437 3.90 -12.48 11.39
N SER A 438 3.12 -11.41 11.46
CA SER A 438 2.33 -10.95 10.30
C SER A 438 3.21 -10.52 9.12
N ASN A 439 4.39 -9.93 9.36
CA ASN A 439 5.38 -9.67 8.33
C ASN A 439 5.91 -10.96 7.70
N ASP A 440 6.21 -11.96 8.52
CA ASP A 440 6.70 -13.27 8.07
C ASP A 440 5.68 -13.96 7.14
N VAL A 441 4.43 -14.04 7.58
CA VAL A 441 3.32 -14.60 6.79
C VAL A 441 3.11 -13.80 5.51
N THR A 442 3.16 -12.47 5.57
CA THR A 442 3.04 -11.61 4.39
C THR A 442 4.15 -11.89 3.37
N ALA A 443 5.39 -12.06 3.82
CA ALA A 443 6.49 -12.43 2.92
C ALA A 443 6.23 -13.79 2.23
N ALA A 444 5.70 -14.77 2.98
CA ALA A 444 5.34 -16.08 2.43
C ALA A 444 4.18 -16.01 1.42
N MET A 445 3.17 -15.17 1.69
CA MET A 445 2.06 -14.95 0.73
C MET A 445 2.54 -14.35 -0.59
N MET A 446 3.62 -13.58 -0.55
CA MET A 446 4.19 -12.94 -1.74
C MET A 446 5.27 -13.78 -2.43
N ASP A 447 5.72 -14.89 -1.84
CA ASP A 447 6.73 -15.76 -2.42
C ASP A 447 6.16 -16.62 -3.56
N GLY A 448 6.89 -16.71 -4.67
CA GLY A 448 6.50 -17.53 -5.83
C GLY A 448 5.24 -17.03 -6.56
N PRO A 449 4.42 -17.95 -7.12
CA PRO A 449 3.24 -17.62 -7.91
C PRO A 449 2.15 -16.85 -7.13
N GLY A 450 2.10 -17.04 -5.79
CA GLY A 450 1.10 -16.39 -4.93
C GLY A 450 1.11 -14.87 -5.03
N GLY A 451 2.30 -14.25 -4.99
CA GLY A 451 2.46 -12.80 -5.10
C GLY A 451 1.97 -12.26 -6.46
N LEU A 452 2.29 -12.96 -7.55
CA LEU A 452 1.79 -12.59 -8.88
C LEU A 452 0.26 -12.71 -8.97
N THR A 453 -0.30 -13.79 -8.46
CA THR A 453 -1.76 -14.02 -8.45
C THR A 453 -2.49 -12.91 -7.70
N LEU A 454 -2.08 -12.63 -6.46
CA LEU A 454 -2.70 -11.61 -5.60
C LEU A 454 -2.62 -10.21 -6.22
N THR A 455 -1.47 -9.87 -6.81
CA THR A 455 -1.30 -8.57 -7.46
C THR A 455 -2.08 -8.45 -8.76
N ASN A 456 -2.16 -9.52 -9.57
CA ASN A 456 -2.98 -9.55 -10.79
C ASN A 456 -4.46 -9.35 -10.47
N GLU A 457 -5.01 -10.09 -9.51
CA GLU A 457 -6.41 -9.96 -9.10
C GLU A 457 -6.74 -8.53 -8.65
N THR A 458 -5.84 -7.91 -7.88
CA THR A 458 -5.99 -6.53 -7.44
C THR A 458 -5.99 -5.53 -8.61
N ILE A 459 -5.09 -5.70 -9.57
CA ILE A 459 -4.99 -4.85 -10.77
C ILE A 459 -6.23 -5.02 -11.65
N GLU A 460 -6.71 -6.25 -11.85
CA GLU A 460 -7.90 -6.53 -12.65
C GLU A 460 -9.16 -5.88 -12.09
N GLU A 461 -9.36 -5.93 -10.76
CA GLU A 461 -10.49 -5.25 -10.11
C GLU A 461 -10.41 -3.71 -10.27
N ALA A 462 -9.22 -3.14 -10.15
CA ALA A 462 -9.01 -1.71 -10.36
C ALA A 462 -9.28 -1.29 -11.80
N ILE A 463 -8.87 -2.10 -12.78
CA ILE A 463 -9.16 -1.90 -14.21
C ILE A 463 -10.66 -1.99 -14.47
N ALA A 464 -11.33 -3.01 -13.93
CA ALA A 464 -12.78 -3.21 -14.10
C ALA A 464 -13.59 -2.00 -13.57
N PHE A 465 -13.21 -1.47 -12.41
CA PHE A 465 -13.79 -0.26 -11.85
C PHE A 465 -13.57 0.95 -12.76
N ARG A 466 -12.31 1.23 -13.17
CA ARG A 466 -11.97 2.37 -14.03
C ARG A 466 -12.74 2.32 -15.35
N GLN A 467 -12.81 1.14 -15.98
CA GLN A 467 -13.56 0.93 -17.20
C GLN A 467 -15.07 1.13 -17.00
N SER A 468 -15.61 0.70 -15.87
CA SER A 468 -17.03 0.85 -15.55
C SER A 468 -17.40 2.32 -15.34
N VAL A 469 -16.59 3.07 -14.56
CA VAL A 469 -16.77 4.53 -14.40
C VAL A 469 -16.67 5.24 -15.77
N GLY A 470 -15.69 4.87 -16.60
CA GLY A 470 -15.51 5.44 -17.95
C GLY A 470 -16.72 5.19 -18.86
N ARG A 471 -17.29 3.97 -18.84
CA ARG A 471 -18.50 3.63 -19.60
C ARG A 471 -19.72 4.45 -19.13
N VAL A 472 -19.92 4.56 -17.83
CA VAL A 472 -21.00 5.36 -17.23
C VAL A 472 -20.84 6.84 -17.58
N HIS A 473 -19.64 7.39 -17.40
CA HIS A 473 -19.33 8.76 -17.79
C HIS A 473 -19.69 9.04 -19.25
N ARG A 474 -19.27 8.17 -20.17
CA ARG A 474 -19.58 8.29 -21.61
C ARG A 474 -21.08 8.24 -21.91
N GLN A 475 -21.84 7.42 -21.17
CA GLN A 475 -23.30 7.35 -21.35
C GLN A 475 -23.98 8.66 -20.98
N PHE A 476 -23.58 9.29 -19.86
CA PHE A 476 -24.09 10.60 -19.44
C PHE A 476 -23.63 11.72 -20.38
N ALA A 477 -22.34 11.71 -20.77
CA ALA A 477 -21.80 12.72 -21.69
C ALA A 477 -22.54 12.74 -23.06
N LYS A 478 -22.99 11.57 -23.58
CA LYS A 478 -23.83 11.51 -24.79
C LYS A 478 -25.18 12.21 -24.66
N LYS A 479 -25.67 12.38 -23.42
CA LYS A 479 -26.93 13.10 -23.12
C LYS A 479 -26.67 14.58 -22.77
N GLY A 480 -25.41 15.03 -22.81
CA GLY A 480 -25.02 16.36 -22.33
C GLY A 480 -25.00 16.50 -20.81
N GLU A 481 -24.98 15.38 -20.10
CA GLU A 481 -24.98 15.33 -18.64
C GLU A 481 -23.59 15.02 -18.10
N TRP A 482 -23.33 15.42 -16.86
CA TRP A 482 -22.08 15.16 -16.17
C TRP A 482 -22.08 13.81 -15.46
N PHE A 483 -20.88 13.24 -15.26
CA PHE A 483 -20.57 12.15 -14.32
C PHE A 483 -19.11 12.22 -13.93
N PHE A 484 -18.73 11.52 -12.88
CA PHE A 484 -17.35 11.37 -12.43
C PHE A 484 -16.47 10.71 -13.50
N LYS A 485 -15.17 11.00 -13.43
CA LYS A 485 -14.13 10.33 -14.24
C LYS A 485 -13.12 9.68 -13.34
N THR A 486 -12.43 8.66 -13.81
CA THR A 486 -11.17 8.21 -13.19
C THR A 486 -10.00 8.94 -13.83
N TRP A 487 -9.01 9.31 -13.02
CA TRP A 487 -7.81 9.96 -13.51
C TRP A 487 -6.87 8.91 -14.11
N ASN A 488 -6.85 8.81 -15.42
CA ASN A 488 -5.99 7.96 -16.25
C ASN A 488 -6.05 8.45 -17.71
N ALA A 489 -5.24 7.85 -18.58
CA ALA A 489 -5.28 8.15 -20.00
C ALA A 489 -6.67 7.88 -20.59
N GLU A 490 -7.21 8.81 -21.38
CA GLU A 490 -8.51 8.64 -22.05
C GLU A 490 -8.46 7.60 -23.18
N THR A 491 -7.30 7.46 -23.80
CA THR A 491 -7.06 6.49 -24.87
C THR A 491 -5.71 5.80 -24.69
N VAL A 492 -5.67 4.51 -25.02
CA VAL A 492 -4.44 3.71 -25.00
C VAL A 492 -4.14 3.13 -26.38
N LYS A 493 -2.87 2.83 -26.66
CA LYS A 493 -2.46 2.15 -27.88
C LYS A 493 -2.62 0.66 -27.71
N VAL A 494 -3.46 0.02 -28.52
CA VAL A 494 -3.63 -1.44 -28.53
C VAL A 494 -2.60 -2.05 -29.48
N ARG A 495 -1.82 -3.02 -28.99
CA ARG A 495 -0.88 -3.78 -29.81
C ARG A 495 -1.66 -4.71 -30.77
N GLY A 496 -1.62 -4.45 -32.06
CA GLY A 496 -2.11 -5.37 -33.10
C GLY A 496 -0.96 -6.23 -33.64
N LYS A 497 -1.23 -7.46 -34.05
CA LYS A 497 -0.25 -8.32 -34.74
C LYS A 497 0.28 -7.56 -35.98
N GLY A 498 1.52 -7.04 -35.89
CA GLY A 498 2.28 -6.52 -37.05
C GLY A 498 1.92 -5.12 -37.57
N LYS A 499 1.12 -4.29 -36.88
CA LYS A 499 0.81 -2.90 -37.31
C LYS A 499 0.96 -1.93 -36.13
N ALA A 500 1.31 -0.66 -36.44
CA ALA A 500 1.31 0.44 -35.47
C ALA A 500 -0.03 0.42 -34.69
N GLY A 501 0.06 0.35 -33.35
CA GLY A 501 -1.10 0.12 -32.48
C GLY A 501 -2.20 1.17 -32.69
N LYS A 502 -3.43 0.72 -32.86
CA LYS A 502 -4.61 1.58 -32.96
C LYS A 502 -4.90 2.19 -31.57
N LYS A 503 -5.13 3.51 -31.51
CA LYS A 503 -5.66 4.13 -30.29
C LYS A 503 -7.10 3.71 -30.08
N VAL A 504 -7.42 3.19 -28.88
CA VAL A 504 -8.78 2.88 -28.42
C VAL A 504 -9.05 3.63 -27.12
N ARG A 505 -10.29 3.84 -26.78
CA ARG A 505 -10.67 4.41 -25.48
C ARG A 505 -10.26 3.45 -24.38
N PHE A 506 -9.86 4.00 -23.21
CA PHE A 506 -9.43 3.19 -22.07
C PHE A 506 -10.52 2.17 -21.66
N GLU A 507 -11.77 2.61 -21.59
CA GLU A 507 -12.90 1.76 -21.19
C GLU A 507 -13.27 0.66 -22.19
N ASP A 508 -12.75 0.74 -23.43
CA ASP A 508 -12.96 -0.24 -24.51
C ASP A 508 -11.70 -1.09 -24.76
N ALA A 509 -10.60 -0.82 -24.06
CA ALA A 509 -9.35 -1.59 -24.19
C ALA A 509 -9.47 -2.98 -23.54
N SER A 510 -8.66 -3.93 -24.01
CA SER A 510 -8.60 -5.26 -23.42
C SER A 510 -8.13 -5.19 -21.96
N PRO A 511 -8.88 -5.72 -20.98
CA PRO A 511 -8.42 -5.79 -19.60
C PRO A 511 -7.07 -6.49 -19.44
N ALA A 512 -6.84 -7.58 -20.17
CA ALA A 512 -5.59 -8.33 -20.16
C ALA A 512 -4.40 -7.46 -20.64
N GLN A 513 -4.58 -6.62 -21.65
CA GLN A 513 -3.54 -5.69 -22.07
C GLN A 513 -3.29 -4.61 -21.02
N LEU A 514 -4.35 -4.03 -20.44
CA LEU A 514 -4.21 -3.03 -19.38
C LEU A 514 -3.50 -3.60 -18.14
N ALA A 515 -3.72 -4.88 -17.82
CA ALA A 515 -3.08 -5.55 -16.69
C ALA A 515 -1.60 -5.91 -16.93
N THR A 516 -1.14 -5.99 -18.18
CA THR A 516 0.19 -6.52 -18.50
C THR A 516 1.10 -5.54 -19.24
N ASP A 517 0.55 -4.50 -19.87
CA ASP A 517 1.33 -3.52 -20.63
C ASP A 517 1.52 -2.20 -19.87
N PRO A 518 2.70 -1.94 -19.28
CA PRO A 518 2.95 -0.71 -18.55
C PRO A 518 2.79 0.55 -19.39
N GLN A 519 2.91 0.45 -20.74
CA GLN A 519 2.75 1.60 -21.63
C GLN A 519 1.34 2.18 -21.63
N CYS A 520 0.34 1.42 -21.16
CA CYS A 520 -1.01 1.92 -20.95
C CYS A 520 -1.13 2.92 -19.77
N TRP A 521 -0.11 2.96 -18.91
CA TRP A 521 -0.10 3.70 -17.65
C TRP A 521 1.01 4.76 -17.59
N VAL A 522 2.01 4.69 -18.48
CA VAL A 522 3.11 5.63 -18.54
C VAL A 522 2.58 7.04 -18.83
N LEU A 523 3.11 8.03 -18.13
CA LEU A 523 2.88 9.44 -18.38
C LEU A 523 3.74 9.88 -19.56
N HIS A 524 3.20 9.76 -20.78
CA HIS A 524 3.94 10.10 -21.99
C HIS A 524 4.13 11.61 -22.12
N PRO A 525 5.34 12.11 -22.40
CA PRO A 525 5.59 13.53 -22.63
C PRO A 525 4.64 14.13 -23.68
N GLY A 526 4.04 15.28 -23.34
CA GLY A 526 3.10 15.98 -24.22
C GLY A 526 1.65 15.51 -24.18
N GLU A 527 1.32 14.45 -23.45
CA GLU A 527 -0.06 14.09 -23.21
C GLU A 527 -0.69 15.01 -22.15
N THR A 528 -1.94 15.43 -22.38
CA THR A 528 -2.60 16.45 -21.57
C THR A 528 -3.37 15.90 -20.36
N TRP A 529 -3.71 14.59 -20.38
CA TRP A 529 -4.52 14.00 -19.32
C TRP A 529 -3.88 14.06 -17.93
N HIS A 530 -2.54 13.85 -17.85
CA HIS A 530 -1.81 13.89 -16.57
C HIS A 530 -1.46 15.31 -16.13
N GLY A 531 -1.30 16.26 -17.05
CA GLY A 531 -1.05 17.67 -16.75
C GLY A 531 0.34 18.00 -16.21
N PHE A 532 1.32 17.09 -16.33
CA PHE A 532 2.70 17.33 -15.95
C PHE A 532 3.56 17.66 -17.17
N THR A 533 4.48 18.59 -17.00
CA THR A 533 5.51 18.98 -17.97
C THR A 533 6.87 18.38 -17.57
N ASP A 534 7.88 18.57 -18.40
CA ASP A 534 9.28 18.25 -18.10
C ASP A 534 9.54 16.77 -17.72
N LEU A 535 8.79 15.87 -18.37
CA LEU A 535 8.97 14.43 -18.24
C LEU A 535 9.84 13.85 -19.36
N GLU A 536 10.67 12.86 -19.03
CA GLU A 536 11.33 11.99 -19.99
C GLU A 536 10.40 10.82 -20.40
N PRO A 537 10.59 10.20 -21.59
CA PRO A 537 9.91 8.97 -21.93
C PRO A 537 10.14 7.87 -20.87
N ASP A 538 9.10 7.15 -20.51
CA ASP A 538 9.12 6.03 -19.54
C ASP A 538 9.64 6.39 -18.13
N TYR A 539 9.65 7.66 -17.76
CA TYR A 539 10.15 8.12 -16.47
C TYR A 539 9.20 7.84 -15.31
N CYS A 540 7.90 7.96 -15.55
CA CYS A 540 6.88 7.79 -14.53
C CYS A 540 5.64 7.13 -15.10
N MET A 541 4.96 6.29 -14.31
CA MET A 541 3.66 5.72 -14.67
C MET A 541 2.64 5.89 -13.53
N LEU A 542 1.36 5.86 -13.89
CA LEU A 542 0.28 5.77 -12.94
C LEU A 542 0.11 4.32 -12.47
N ASP A 543 0.01 4.13 -11.17
CA ASP A 543 -0.28 2.85 -10.54
C ASP A 543 -1.73 2.44 -10.82
N PRO A 544 -1.98 1.28 -11.44
CA PRO A 544 -3.34 0.80 -11.71
C PRO A 544 -4.25 0.76 -10.48
N ILE A 545 -3.71 0.34 -9.32
CA ILE A 545 -4.50 0.07 -8.11
C ILE A 545 -4.80 1.31 -7.26
N LYS A 546 -4.14 2.42 -7.52
CA LYS A 546 -4.41 3.71 -6.87
C LYS A 546 -5.31 4.55 -7.77
N CYS A 547 -6.60 4.50 -7.52
CA CYS A 547 -7.59 5.09 -8.40
C CYS A 547 -8.11 6.42 -7.86
N SER A 548 -7.71 7.53 -8.46
CA SER A 548 -8.29 8.85 -8.20
C SER A 548 -9.56 9.04 -9.04
N ILE A 549 -10.68 9.27 -8.37
CA ILE A 549 -11.94 9.70 -8.97
C ILE A 549 -11.92 11.23 -9.03
N VAL A 550 -12.20 11.79 -10.20
CA VAL A 550 -12.23 13.23 -10.43
C VAL A 550 -13.67 13.71 -10.42
N THR A 551 -13.95 14.76 -9.63
CA THR A 551 -15.23 15.46 -9.63
C THR A 551 -15.24 16.59 -10.66
N PRO A 552 -16.42 17.01 -11.18
CA PRO A 552 -16.53 18.14 -12.09
C PRO A 552 -16.07 19.46 -11.45
N GLY A 553 -15.51 20.38 -12.25
CA GLY A 553 -15.19 21.74 -11.81
C GLY A 553 -13.82 22.27 -12.19
N VAL A 554 -12.94 21.42 -12.73
CA VAL A 554 -11.61 21.80 -13.22
C VAL A 554 -11.58 21.74 -14.74
N ALA A 555 -11.29 22.85 -15.38
CA ALA A 555 -11.21 22.95 -16.83
C ALA A 555 -10.00 22.21 -17.42
N ASP A 556 -10.13 21.65 -18.63
CA ASP A 556 -9.08 20.89 -19.29
C ASP A 556 -7.80 21.71 -19.54
N LYS A 557 -7.95 23.01 -19.75
CA LYS A 557 -6.84 23.96 -19.94
C LYS A 557 -6.28 24.55 -18.63
N GLY A 558 -6.76 24.06 -17.48
CA GLY A 558 -6.46 24.59 -16.15
C GLY A 558 -7.45 25.70 -15.72
N GLY A 559 -7.46 25.97 -14.39
CA GLY A 559 -8.44 26.85 -13.78
C GLY A 559 -9.75 26.13 -13.44
N LEU A 560 -10.70 26.89 -12.87
CA LEU A 560 -11.99 26.35 -12.47
C LEU A 560 -13.07 26.66 -13.53
N ASP A 561 -13.97 25.70 -13.73
CA ASP A 561 -15.15 25.85 -14.58
C ASP A 561 -16.17 26.86 -14.01
N LYS A 562 -17.28 27.05 -14.71
CA LYS A 562 -18.38 27.89 -14.20
C LYS A 562 -19.06 27.27 -12.99
N ARG A 563 -19.20 25.95 -12.97
CA ARG A 563 -19.78 25.14 -11.89
C ARG A 563 -18.91 23.93 -11.62
N GLY A 564 -18.95 23.43 -10.41
CA GLY A 564 -18.21 22.24 -10.01
C GLY A 564 -18.73 21.63 -8.72
N ILE A 565 -18.24 20.47 -8.41
CA ILE A 565 -18.62 19.70 -7.23
C ILE A 565 -17.37 19.44 -6.39
N PRO A 566 -17.21 20.10 -5.24
CA PRO A 566 -16.09 19.81 -4.36
C PRO A 566 -16.11 18.37 -3.90
N ALA A 567 -14.96 17.70 -3.97
CA ALA A 567 -14.85 16.29 -3.66
C ALA A 567 -15.15 15.97 -2.18
N THR A 568 -14.92 16.91 -1.28
CA THR A 568 -15.26 16.78 0.15
C THR A 568 -16.74 16.55 0.38
N LEU A 569 -17.63 17.19 -0.40
CA LEU A 569 -19.06 16.94 -0.33
C LEU A 569 -19.41 15.51 -0.76
N VAL A 570 -18.80 15.04 -1.83
CA VAL A 570 -18.99 13.65 -2.31
C VAL A 570 -18.47 12.65 -1.29
N THR A 571 -17.30 12.90 -0.70
CA THR A 571 -16.73 12.04 0.35
C THR A 571 -17.64 11.94 1.56
N GLN A 572 -18.18 13.05 2.04
CA GLN A 572 -19.11 13.04 3.18
C GLN A 572 -20.39 12.25 2.85
N TYR A 573 -20.88 12.38 1.62
CA TYR A 573 -22.02 11.61 1.14
C TYR A 573 -21.71 10.09 1.07
N LEU A 574 -20.50 9.71 0.62
CA LEU A 574 -20.03 8.33 0.60
C LEU A 574 -19.87 7.77 2.02
N HIS A 575 -19.25 8.53 2.91
CA HIS A 575 -19.08 8.17 4.32
C HIS A 575 -20.42 7.86 4.99
N TYR A 576 -21.43 8.70 4.80
CA TYR A 576 -22.77 8.46 5.35
C TYR A 576 -23.41 7.15 4.83
N ARG A 577 -22.96 6.64 3.69
CA ARG A 577 -23.37 5.35 3.10
C ARG A 577 -22.43 4.18 3.44
N GLY A 578 -21.52 4.37 4.37
CA GLY A 578 -20.58 3.34 4.83
C GLY A 578 -19.43 3.07 3.84
N VAL A 579 -19.12 4.03 2.96
CA VAL A 579 -17.99 3.95 2.03
C VAL A 579 -16.89 4.91 2.49
N GLU A 580 -15.80 4.35 3.05
CA GLU A 580 -14.62 5.10 3.44
C GLU A 580 -13.63 5.17 2.28
N VAL A 581 -13.07 6.36 2.06
CA VAL A 581 -12.09 6.62 1.01
C VAL A 581 -10.72 6.96 1.62
N GLU A 582 -9.67 6.80 0.85
CA GLU A 582 -8.30 6.98 1.38
C GLU A 582 -7.91 8.45 1.52
N LYS A 583 -8.23 9.28 0.52
CA LYS A 583 -7.84 10.68 0.47
C LYS A 583 -8.84 11.49 -0.33
N THR A 584 -9.13 12.70 0.15
CA THR A 584 -9.94 13.68 -0.56
C THR A 584 -9.15 14.98 -0.73
N THR A 585 -9.20 15.57 -1.91
CA THR A 585 -8.70 16.93 -2.20
C THR A 585 -9.87 17.80 -2.64
N ASP A 586 -9.61 19.01 -3.15
CA ASP A 586 -10.69 19.86 -3.66
C ASP A 586 -11.53 19.18 -4.74
N PHE A 587 -10.90 18.40 -5.65
CA PHE A 587 -11.56 17.79 -6.81
C PHE A 587 -11.18 16.32 -7.07
N THR A 588 -10.51 15.66 -6.16
CA THR A 588 -10.18 14.24 -6.33
C THR A 588 -10.47 13.42 -5.07
N ILE A 589 -10.91 12.19 -5.29
CA ILE A 589 -11.13 11.17 -4.24
C ILE A 589 -10.26 9.97 -4.60
N LEU A 590 -9.30 9.65 -3.76
CA LEU A 590 -8.45 8.48 -3.93
C LEU A 590 -9.10 7.26 -3.29
N VAL A 591 -9.25 6.20 -4.06
CA VAL A 591 -9.64 4.87 -3.59
C VAL A 591 -8.53 3.87 -3.88
N LEU A 592 -8.28 2.97 -2.94
CA LEU A 592 -7.21 1.96 -3.00
C LEU A 592 -7.80 0.58 -3.27
N PHE A 593 -7.27 -0.08 -4.28
CA PHE A 593 -7.52 -1.49 -4.53
C PHE A 593 -6.42 -2.30 -3.84
N SER A 594 -6.67 -2.74 -2.61
CA SER A 594 -5.75 -3.60 -1.86
C SER A 594 -6.08 -5.08 -2.11
N MET A 595 -5.19 -5.98 -1.69
CA MET A 595 -5.41 -7.43 -1.78
C MET A 595 -6.65 -7.92 -1.03
N GLY A 596 -7.20 -7.14 -0.10
CA GLY A 596 -8.44 -7.44 0.62
C GLY A 596 -9.72 -7.04 -0.13
N ILE A 597 -9.63 -6.43 -1.31
CA ILE A 597 -10.80 -6.07 -2.11
C ILE A 597 -11.28 -7.31 -2.87
N THR A 598 -12.48 -7.78 -2.52
CA THR A 598 -13.11 -8.91 -3.21
C THR A 598 -13.79 -8.48 -4.51
N LYS A 599 -13.91 -9.43 -5.45
CA LYS A 599 -14.54 -9.22 -6.75
C LYS A 599 -15.91 -8.57 -6.63
N GLY A 600 -16.15 -7.54 -7.44
CA GLY A 600 -17.44 -6.83 -7.49
C GLY A 600 -17.72 -5.87 -6.33
N ARG A 601 -16.92 -5.83 -5.27
CA ARG A 601 -17.13 -4.93 -4.11
C ARG A 601 -17.13 -3.45 -4.50
N TRP A 602 -16.38 -3.08 -5.53
CA TRP A 602 -16.39 -1.73 -6.09
C TRP A 602 -17.74 -1.33 -6.72
N GLY A 603 -18.65 -2.28 -6.99
CA GLY A 603 -20.02 -2.00 -7.43
C GLY A 603 -20.80 -1.13 -6.44
N THR A 604 -20.58 -1.33 -5.12
CA THR A 604 -21.18 -0.49 -4.07
C THR A 604 -20.72 0.97 -4.19
N LEU A 605 -19.42 1.19 -4.44
CA LEU A 605 -18.89 2.54 -4.66
C LEU A 605 -19.50 3.18 -5.92
N LEU A 606 -19.56 2.45 -7.04
CA LEU A 606 -20.14 2.96 -8.28
C LEU A 606 -21.64 3.29 -8.10
N ASN A 607 -22.40 2.45 -7.39
CA ASN A 607 -23.79 2.74 -7.06
C ASN A 607 -23.94 4.00 -6.21
N ALA A 608 -23.09 4.18 -5.18
CA ALA A 608 -23.13 5.37 -4.34
C ALA A 608 -22.82 6.66 -5.14
N LEU A 609 -21.92 6.59 -6.12
CA LEU A 609 -21.65 7.70 -7.05
C LEU A 609 -22.85 8.00 -7.96
N LEU A 610 -23.57 6.97 -8.43
CA LEU A 610 -24.80 7.13 -9.21
C LEU A 610 -25.95 7.71 -8.37
N GLU A 611 -26.07 7.32 -7.11
CA GLU A 611 -27.03 7.88 -6.16
C GLU A 611 -26.71 9.35 -5.88
N PHE A 612 -25.43 9.68 -5.64
CA PHE A 612 -25.01 11.07 -5.47
C PHE A 612 -25.45 11.93 -6.68
N LYS A 613 -25.20 11.44 -7.91
CA LYS A 613 -25.61 12.18 -9.11
C LYS A 613 -27.12 12.41 -9.15
N ARG A 614 -27.93 11.38 -8.85
CA ARG A 614 -29.40 11.52 -8.83
C ARG A 614 -29.88 12.52 -7.80
N ASP A 615 -29.31 12.47 -6.59
CA ASP A 615 -29.64 13.35 -5.48
C ASP A 615 -29.20 14.79 -5.75
N TYR A 616 -28.03 14.96 -6.37
CA TYR A 616 -27.52 16.26 -6.81
C TYR A 616 -28.43 16.87 -7.90
N ASP A 617 -28.81 16.11 -8.93
CA ASP A 617 -29.60 16.61 -10.05
C ASP A 617 -31.03 17.05 -9.63
N ARG A 618 -31.63 16.38 -8.64
CA ARG A 618 -32.93 16.76 -8.06
C ARG A 618 -32.82 17.79 -6.92
N ASN A 619 -31.63 18.26 -6.63
CA ASN A 619 -31.32 19.12 -5.48
C ASN A 619 -31.92 18.59 -4.17
N ALA A 620 -31.66 17.32 -3.86
CA ALA A 620 -32.18 16.67 -2.66
C ALA A 620 -31.87 17.47 -1.39
N PRO A 621 -32.81 17.62 -0.45
CA PRO A 621 -32.56 18.32 0.82
C PRO A 621 -31.37 17.69 1.58
N ILE A 622 -30.48 18.52 2.13
CA ILE A 622 -29.36 18.02 2.96
C ILE A 622 -29.88 17.22 4.15
N ALA A 623 -31.02 17.58 4.71
CA ALA A 623 -31.68 16.84 5.79
C ALA A 623 -32.03 15.38 5.42
N GLU A 624 -32.24 15.09 4.12
CA GLU A 624 -32.52 13.74 3.60
C GLU A 624 -31.23 12.96 3.39
N VAL A 625 -30.21 13.58 2.78
CA VAL A 625 -29.01 12.87 2.30
C VAL A 625 -27.85 12.88 3.29
N LEU A 626 -27.79 13.88 4.19
CA LEU A 626 -26.78 14.05 5.24
C LEU A 626 -27.43 14.53 6.57
N PRO A 627 -28.36 13.75 7.15
CA PRO A 627 -29.13 14.18 8.32
C PRO A 627 -28.26 14.46 9.55
N GLY A 628 -27.15 13.79 9.74
CA GLY A 628 -26.19 14.05 10.80
C GLY A 628 -25.62 15.46 10.73
N LEU A 629 -25.23 15.91 9.53
CA LEU A 629 -24.71 17.26 9.31
C LEU A 629 -25.75 18.35 9.67
N VAL A 630 -27.02 18.12 9.32
CA VAL A 630 -28.09 19.05 9.67
C VAL A 630 -28.39 19.04 11.17
N LYS A 631 -28.33 17.88 11.81
CA LYS A 631 -28.47 17.76 13.27
C LYS A 631 -27.43 18.60 14.02
N ASP A 632 -26.17 18.52 13.57
CA ASP A 632 -25.06 19.21 14.23
C ASP A 632 -25.00 20.71 13.87
N HIS A 633 -25.42 21.08 12.65
CA HIS A 633 -25.36 22.46 12.13
C HIS A 633 -26.67 22.90 11.47
N PRO A 634 -27.81 22.95 12.19
CA PRO A 634 -29.14 23.16 11.59
C PRO A 634 -29.30 24.54 10.98
N SER A 635 -28.64 25.57 11.54
CA SER A 635 -28.68 26.92 11.04
C SER A 635 -27.99 27.12 9.67
N VAL A 636 -26.99 26.28 9.39
CA VAL A 636 -26.20 26.37 8.16
C VAL A 636 -26.83 25.52 7.05
N TYR A 637 -27.21 24.26 7.34
CA TYR A 637 -27.58 23.28 6.31
C TYR A 637 -29.07 22.95 6.25
N GLY A 638 -29.86 23.35 7.25
CA GLY A 638 -31.23 22.85 7.40
C GLY A 638 -32.21 23.22 6.29
N LYS A 639 -31.88 24.22 5.46
CA LYS A 639 -32.73 24.68 4.33
C LYS A 639 -32.10 24.44 2.96
N LEU A 640 -30.88 23.91 2.91
CA LEU A 640 -30.13 23.73 1.66
C LEU A 640 -30.47 22.41 0.97
N GLY A 641 -30.41 22.43 -0.36
CA GLY A 641 -30.33 21.26 -1.20
C GLY A 641 -28.86 20.89 -1.51
N LEU A 642 -28.63 19.68 -1.96
CA LEU A 642 -27.31 19.13 -2.24
C LEU A 642 -26.58 19.93 -3.35
N HIS A 643 -27.32 20.30 -4.42
CA HIS A 643 -26.81 21.12 -5.50
C HIS A 643 -26.45 22.54 -5.02
N GLU A 644 -27.34 23.17 -4.25
CA GLU A 644 -27.11 24.50 -3.70
C GLU A 644 -25.87 24.54 -2.78
N LEU A 645 -25.71 23.53 -1.95
CA LEU A 645 -24.51 23.42 -1.10
C LEU A 645 -23.24 23.26 -1.95
N ALA A 646 -23.26 22.41 -2.98
CA ALA A 646 -22.13 22.25 -3.89
C ALA A 646 -21.75 23.56 -4.59
N ASP A 647 -22.73 24.33 -5.08
CA ASP A 647 -22.50 25.61 -5.72
C ASP A 647 -21.86 26.63 -4.72
N GLN A 648 -22.37 26.71 -3.48
CA GLN A 648 -21.80 27.57 -2.45
C GLN A 648 -20.35 27.18 -2.09
N MET A 649 -20.08 25.89 -1.95
CA MET A 649 -18.75 25.39 -1.67
C MET A 649 -17.78 25.66 -2.83
N PHE A 650 -18.25 25.46 -4.06
CA PHE A 650 -17.44 25.72 -5.25
C PHE A 650 -17.13 27.21 -5.45
N ASP A 651 -18.08 28.09 -5.17
CA ASP A 651 -17.87 29.53 -5.20
C ASP A 651 -16.87 29.99 -4.12
N GLN A 652 -16.85 29.34 -2.96
CA GLN A 652 -15.84 29.57 -1.93
C GLN A 652 -14.44 29.23 -2.40
N LEU A 653 -14.25 28.05 -3.05
CA LEU A 653 -12.95 27.67 -3.62
C LEU A 653 -12.44 28.70 -4.64
N LYS A 654 -13.34 29.24 -5.46
CA LYS A 654 -13.02 30.31 -6.42
C LYS A 654 -12.64 31.62 -5.73
N THR A 655 -13.48 32.07 -4.82
CA THR A 655 -13.30 33.37 -4.15
C THR A 655 -12.04 33.38 -3.30
N ALA A 656 -11.77 32.31 -2.58
CA ALA A 656 -10.57 32.14 -1.78
C ALA A 656 -9.33 31.83 -2.61
N ARG A 657 -9.46 31.55 -3.92
CA ARG A 657 -8.38 31.10 -4.81
C ARG A 657 -7.63 29.88 -4.27
N GLN A 658 -8.34 28.96 -3.57
CA GLN A 658 -7.72 27.87 -2.80
C GLN A 658 -6.83 26.98 -3.66
N THR A 659 -7.30 26.54 -4.84
CA THR A 659 -6.52 25.71 -5.78
C THR A 659 -5.27 26.41 -6.31
N HIS A 660 -5.32 27.72 -6.48
CA HIS A 660 -4.16 28.53 -6.88
C HIS A 660 -3.11 28.57 -5.78
N TRP A 661 -3.52 28.87 -4.54
CA TRP A 661 -2.62 28.90 -3.40
C TRP A 661 -2.02 27.53 -3.09
N LEU A 662 -2.81 26.45 -3.17
CA LEU A 662 -2.33 25.08 -3.05
C LEU A 662 -1.20 24.78 -4.04
N ALA A 663 -1.41 25.09 -5.33
CA ALA A 663 -0.42 24.86 -6.37
C ALA A 663 0.87 25.62 -6.11
N GLN A 664 0.79 26.88 -5.70
CA GLN A 664 1.97 27.71 -5.41
C GLN A 664 2.69 27.30 -4.13
N ALA A 665 1.98 27.04 -3.03
CA ALA A 665 2.57 26.68 -1.74
C ALA A 665 3.40 25.40 -1.79
N PHE A 666 3.06 24.45 -2.67
CA PHE A 666 3.79 23.20 -2.82
C PHE A 666 4.75 23.15 -4.02
N SER A 667 4.80 24.17 -4.85
CA SER A 667 5.75 24.26 -5.97
C SER A 667 6.91 25.23 -5.72
N THR A 668 6.85 26.01 -4.63
CA THR A 668 7.92 26.90 -4.19
C THR A 668 8.53 26.38 -2.88
N LEU A 669 9.77 26.80 -2.59
CA LEU A 669 10.41 26.51 -1.30
C LEU A 669 10.38 27.78 -0.45
N PRO A 670 10.06 27.66 0.86
CA PRO A 670 10.21 28.76 1.79
C PRO A 670 11.71 29.03 2.05
N ASP A 671 12.02 30.23 2.51
CA ASP A 671 13.37 30.56 2.94
C ASP A 671 13.73 29.77 4.20
N LEU A 672 14.90 29.15 4.18
CA LEU A 672 15.48 28.43 5.33
C LEU A 672 16.29 29.41 6.19
N ALA A 673 15.76 29.78 7.33
CA ALA A 673 16.46 30.66 8.29
C ALA A 673 17.45 29.86 9.16
N MET A 674 17.10 28.63 9.52
CA MET A 674 17.94 27.70 10.29
C MET A 674 17.58 26.25 9.99
N SER A 675 18.39 25.32 10.47
CA SER A 675 18.12 23.89 10.32
C SER A 675 16.92 23.45 11.19
N PRO A 676 16.17 22.37 10.78
CA PRO A 676 15.10 21.82 11.61
C PRO A 676 15.57 21.43 13.03
N SER A 677 16.81 20.97 13.18
CA SER A 677 17.40 20.62 14.47
C SER A 677 17.60 21.84 15.37
N GLU A 678 18.08 22.96 14.82
CA GLU A 678 18.23 24.23 15.57
C GLU A 678 16.87 24.78 16.00
N ALA A 679 15.90 24.82 15.10
CA ALA A 679 14.54 25.26 15.41
C ALA A 679 13.91 24.42 16.55
N TYR A 680 14.16 23.10 16.55
CA TYR A 680 13.70 22.22 17.62
C TYR A 680 14.39 22.51 18.96
N GLN A 681 15.66 22.94 18.99
CA GLN A 681 16.33 23.35 20.24
C GLN A 681 15.66 24.60 20.86
N HIS A 682 15.22 25.55 20.05
CA HIS A 682 14.43 26.70 20.55
C HIS A 682 13.08 26.26 21.12
N LEU A 683 12.40 25.29 20.47
CA LEU A 683 11.16 24.71 20.97
C LEU A 683 11.36 24.07 22.37
N VAL A 684 12.42 23.26 22.54
CA VAL A 684 12.71 22.59 23.82
C VAL A 684 13.04 23.58 24.94
N ARG A 685 13.63 24.72 24.60
CA ARG A 685 13.99 25.78 25.57
C ARG A 685 12.88 26.79 25.87
N ASP A 686 11.67 26.56 25.31
CA ASP A 686 10.53 27.48 25.43
C ASP A 686 10.81 28.89 24.84
N GLU A 687 11.69 28.94 23.85
CA GLU A 687 12.02 30.15 23.10
C GLU A 687 11.08 30.36 21.92
N ILE A 688 9.78 30.08 22.15
CA ILE A 688 8.72 30.11 21.14
C ILE A 688 7.56 31.00 21.61
N GLU A 689 6.72 31.38 20.66
CA GLU A 689 5.45 32.03 20.92
C GLU A 689 4.35 31.52 19.98
N HIS A 690 3.11 31.55 20.44
CA HIS A 690 1.95 31.22 19.62
C HIS A 690 1.49 32.48 18.88
N VAL A 691 1.67 32.49 17.57
CA VAL A 691 1.38 33.63 16.71
C VAL A 691 0.07 33.41 15.97
N PRO A 692 -0.89 34.32 16.06
CA PRO A 692 -2.14 34.19 15.32
C PRO A 692 -1.89 34.28 13.81
N LEU A 693 -2.71 33.56 13.02
CA LEU A 693 -2.58 33.46 11.55
C LEU A 693 -2.43 34.80 10.84
N GLU A 694 -3.11 35.85 11.38
CA GLU A 694 -3.07 37.21 10.82
C GLU A 694 -1.72 37.92 11.01
N LYS A 695 -0.87 37.45 11.95
CA LYS A 695 0.41 38.06 12.29
C LYS A 695 1.61 37.18 11.93
N LEU A 696 1.40 36.17 11.07
CA LEU A 696 2.43 35.18 10.74
C LEU A 696 3.46 35.62 9.68
N ALA A 697 3.21 36.73 8.99
CA ALA A 697 4.12 37.18 7.92
C ALA A 697 5.57 37.37 8.41
N GLY A 698 6.50 36.73 7.70
CA GLY A 698 7.93 36.77 8.00
C GLY A 698 8.39 36.02 9.25
N ARG A 699 7.48 35.27 9.92
CA ARG A 699 7.82 34.50 11.12
C ARG A 699 8.54 33.18 10.76
N ILE A 700 9.45 32.76 11.64
CA ILE A 700 10.16 31.49 11.53
C ILE A 700 9.42 30.45 12.37
N LEU A 701 9.16 29.29 11.77
CA LEU A 701 8.39 28.22 12.42
C LEU A 701 9.24 27.42 13.41
N ALA A 702 8.67 27.13 14.57
CA ALA A 702 9.22 26.18 15.55
C ALA A 702 8.76 24.74 15.29
N THR A 703 7.60 24.58 14.67
CA THR A 703 6.98 23.26 14.36
C THR A 703 6.50 23.24 12.92
N SER A 704 6.34 22.03 12.36
CA SER A 704 5.82 21.87 10.99
C SER A 704 4.33 22.21 10.89
N VAL A 705 3.93 22.73 9.74
CA VAL A 705 2.55 22.90 9.34
C VAL A 705 2.22 21.90 8.24
N VAL A 706 1.33 20.95 8.55
CA VAL A 706 1.04 19.78 7.73
C VAL A 706 -0.45 19.67 7.48
N PRO A 707 -0.96 20.16 6.33
CA PRO A 707 -2.34 19.92 5.94
C PRO A 707 -2.60 18.41 5.74
N TYR A 708 -3.70 17.91 6.28
CA TYR A 708 -4.06 16.52 6.20
C TYR A 708 -5.48 16.35 5.62
N PRO A 709 -5.67 15.51 4.60
CA PRO A 709 -4.66 14.84 3.76
C PRO A 709 -3.92 15.81 2.82
N PRO A 710 -2.70 15.52 2.33
CA PRO A 710 -2.07 14.19 2.32
C PRO A 710 -1.06 13.93 3.46
N GLY A 711 -0.88 14.80 4.44
CA GLY A 711 0.09 14.64 5.50
C GLY A 711 1.54 14.94 5.07
N ILE A 712 1.70 15.82 4.08
CA ILE A 712 2.98 16.32 3.58
C ILE A 712 3.24 17.69 4.20
N PRO A 713 4.39 17.89 4.84
CA PRO A 713 4.73 19.19 5.40
C PRO A 713 4.72 20.29 4.33
N MET A 714 3.85 21.29 4.49
CA MET A 714 3.86 22.49 3.67
C MET A 714 4.98 23.44 4.13
N LEU A 715 5.12 23.57 5.43
CA LEU A 715 6.19 24.32 6.08
C LEU A 715 6.85 23.45 7.14
N MET A 716 8.16 23.57 7.29
CA MET A 716 8.98 22.78 8.25
C MET A 716 9.61 23.69 9.31
N PRO A 717 10.07 23.13 10.46
CA PRO A 717 10.75 23.91 11.47
C PRO A 717 11.99 24.62 10.89
N GLY A 718 12.20 25.88 11.26
CA GLY A 718 13.28 26.71 10.76
C GLY A 718 13.01 27.41 9.43
N GLU A 719 11.86 27.15 8.80
CA GLU A 719 11.43 27.85 7.59
C GLU A 719 10.63 29.12 7.91
N SER A 720 10.75 30.10 7.02
CA SER A 720 9.98 31.36 7.10
C SER A 720 8.61 31.17 6.46
N THR A 721 7.59 31.78 7.07
CA THR A 721 6.22 31.85 6.49
C THR A 721 6.13 32.75 5.26
N GLY A 722 7.18 33.54 4.98
CA GLY A 722 7.23 34.43 3.81
C GLY A 722 6.38 35.70 3.96
N ALA A 723 6.15 36.36 2.84
CA ALA A 723 5.37 37.61 2.77
C ALA A 723 3.89 37.39 3.10
N ASP A 724 3.19 38.47 3.54
CA ASP A 724 1.78 38.43 3.94
C ASP A 724 0.85 37.98 2.78
N ASP A 725 1.17 38.37 1.57
CA ASP A 725 0.49 38.00 0.33
C ASP A 725 1.09 36.73 -0.34
N GLY A 726 2.00 36.04 0.38
CA GLY A 726 2.68 34.85 -0.10
C GLY A 726 1.79 33.60 -0.15
N PRO A 727 2.25 32.54 -0.84
CA PRO A 727 1.43 31.37 -1.11
C PRO A 727 1.08 30.56 0.15
N TYR A 728 1.94 30.51 1.14
CA TYR A 728 1.72 29.75 2.37
C TYR A 728 0.59 30.34 3.20
N LEU A 729 0.66 31.65 3.45
CA LEU A 729 -0.37 32.39 4.20
C LEU A 729 -1.66 32.47 3.40
N GLY A 730 -1.57 32.67 2.08
CA GLY A 730 -2.73 32.63 1.19
C GLY A 730 -3.49 31.31 1.26
N TYR A 731 -2.76 30.18 1.28
CA TYR A 731 -3.38 28.86 1.40
C TYR A 731 -4.00 28.62 2.78
N LEU A 732 -3.28 28.91 3.86
CA LEU A 732 -3.81 28.76 5.23
C LEU A 732 -5.05 29.61 5.48
N ARG A 733 -5.07 30.84 5.00
CA ARG A 733 -6.26 31.71 5.09
C ARG A 733 -7.43 31.17 4.27
N ALA A 734 -7.16 30.58 3.11
CA ALA A 734 -8.21 29.95 2.31
C ALA A 734 -8.84 28.75 3.02
N LEU A 735 -8.01 27.88 3.62
CA LEU A 735 -8.48 26.75 4.44
C LEU A 735 -9.31 27.24 5.63
N TRP A 736 -8.82 28.25 6.37
CA TRP A 736 -9.53 28.79 7.51
C TRP A 736 -10.88 29.41 7.14
N ALA A 737 -10.93 30.18 6.03
CA ALA A 737 -12.20 30.76 5.53
C ALA A 737 -13.20 29.66 5.13
N TRP A 738 -12.71 28.54 4.60
CA TRP A 738 -13.54 27.36 4.32
C TRP A 738 -14.09 26.75 5.61
N ASP A 739 -13.23 26.49 6.59
CA ASP A 739 -13.59 25.82 7.85
C ASP A 739 -14.64 26.62 8.63
N GLN A 740 -14.53 27.94 8.62
CA GLN A 740 -15.51 28.81 9.24
C GLN A 740 -16.88 28.83 8.53
N ARG A 741 -16.86 28.66 7.20
CA ARG A 741 -18.08 28.75 6.39
C ARG A 741 -18.83 27.41 6.32
N PHE A 742 -18.09 26.30 6.32
CA PHE A 742 -18.66 24.97 6.15
C PHE A 742 -18.28 24.04 7.32
N PRO A 743 -18.83 24.27 8.53
CA PRO A 743 -18.58 23.41 9.68
C PRO A 743 -19.02 21.96 9.36
N GLY A 744 -18.22 20.97 9.75
CA GLY A 744 -18.38 19.56 9.37
C GLY A 744 -17.63 19.17 8.09
N PHE A 745 -17.05 20.15 7.36
CA PHE A 745 -16.16 19.92 6.21
C PHE A 745 -14.77 20.53 6.43
N GLY A 746 -14.39 20.73 7.70
CA GLY A 746 -13.12 21.34 8.07
C GLY A 746 -11.90 20.52 7.66
N HIS A 747 -10.77 21.21 7.54
CA HIS A 747 -9.47 20.62 7.25
C HIS A 747 -8.74 20.30 8.56
N ASP A 748 -8.12 19.13 8.63
CA ASP A 748 -7.16 18.82 9.69
C ASP A 748 -5.77 19.33 9.26
N THR A 749 -5.25 20.31 9.97
CA THR A 749 -3.91 20.86 9.70
C THR A 749 -3.07 20.75 10.97
N HIS A 750 -2.18 19.76 10.99
CA HIS A 750 -1.27 19.57 12.11
C HIS A 750 -0.32 20.79 12.23
N GLY A 751 -0.02 21.17 13.46
CA GLY A 751 0.81 22.35 13.75
C GLY A 751 0.03 23.65 13.88
N ILE A 752 -1.31 23.59 13.70
CA ILE A 752 -2.23 24.71 13.95
C ILE A 752 -3.08 24.38 15.15
N GLU A 753 -3.20 25.33 16.06
CA GLU A 753 -4.06 25.24 17.23
C GLU A 753 -5.16 26.30 17.16
N THR A 754 -6.41 25.92 17.36
CA THR A 754 -7.53 26.85 17.39
C THR A 754 -7.95 27.12 18.84
N ARG A 755 -7.92 28.39 19.26
CA ARG A 755 -8.36 28.88 20.58
C ARG A 755 -9.33 30.04 20.37
N ASP A 756 -10.50 29.94 20.93
CA ASP A 756 -11.56 31.01 20.85
C ASP A 756 -11.82 31.48 19.43
N GLY A 757 -11.83 30.59 18.44
CA GLY A 757 -12.08 30.90 17.04
C GLY A 757 -10.92 31.59 16.31
N VAL A 758 -9.70 31.58 16.89
CA VAL A 758 -8.48 32.11 16.28
C VAL A 758 -7.47 30.96 16.11
N GLN A 759 -6.88 30.88 14.94
CA GLN A 759 -5.80 29.91 14.66
C GLN A 759 -4.44 30.47 15.06
N TYR A 760 -3.65 29.64 15.76
CA TYR A 760 -2.30 29.96 16.21
C TYR A 760 -1.30 28.93 15.68
N ILE A 761 -0.09 29.38 15.38
CA ILE A 761 1.04 28.55 14.99
C ILE A 761 2.24 28.87 15.90
N GLN A 762 3.01 27.84 16.26
CA GLN A 762 4.22 28.00 17.06
C GLN A 762 5.36 28.52 16.20
N CYS A 763 5.80 29.73 16.51
CA CYS A 763 6.94 30.38 15.87
C CYS A 763 8.05 30.65 16.88
N LEU A 764 9.26 30.83 16.42
CA LEU A 764 10.37 31.30 17.25
C LEU A 764 10.07 32.71 17.75
N LYS A 765 10.49 33.05 18.97
CA LYS A 765 10.48 34.43 19.47
C LYS A 765 11.32 35.33 18.56
N ALA A 766 10.93 36.60 18.42
CA ALA A 766 11.60 37.52 17.50
C ALA A 766 13.10 37.67 17.76
N ASP A 767 13.52 37.54 19.02
CA ASP A 767 14.90 37.67 19.46
C ASP A 767 15.73 36.38 19.29
N ALA A 768 15.09 35.25 18.94
CA ALA A 768 15.74 33.96 18.81
C ALA A 768 16.23 33.67 17.38
N GLY A 769 15.97 34.53 16.42
CA GLY A 769 16.31 34.37 15.00
C GLY A 769 17.47 35.26 14.51
N GLY A 770 18.30 35.79 15.42
CA GLY A 770 19.44 36.67 15.11
C GLY A 770 20.78 35.94 15.06
#